data_b2298036809fabe3d43fec3cfe7d5076
#
_entry.id   b2298036809fabe3d43fec3cfe7d5076
#
_cell.length_a   1.000
_cell.length_b   1.000
_cell.length_c   1.000
_cell.angle_alpha   90.00
_cell.angle_beta   90.00
_cell.angle_gamma   90.00
#
_symmetry.space_group_name_H-M   'P 1'
#
loop_
_entity.id
_entity.type
_entity.pdbx_description
1 polymer ?
#
loop_
_entity_poly.entity_id
_entity_poly.type
_entity_poly.pdbx_seq_one_letter_code
_entity_poly.pdbx_strand_id
1 'polypeptide(L)'
;MAQLITLATCSLNQWALDWEGNLARIRTSILKAKEAGATLRTGPELEISGYGCLDHFLESDTYDHSMDMLSKILTDTSLHGILLDIGLPVMHRGCRYNCRAIILDGKLLCLRPKIYLANDGNFRENRFFTPWNRPRYVEKYNLPPQIQQHQGRRQIPIGDVILSLNDTTLAAETCEELFTPQAPHINMGLNGVEIFTNSSGSHHSLRKLNERISLIQEATRKNGGIYLYANQSGCDGDRLLYDGCSMIVVNGDIVAQGAQFSLLDVEVVTATVDLEEVRAYRFAPSRNFQAVQAPVYERIEVDFTLSHDNLRILEVPTPIMPPRYHLPEEEIALGPACWLWDYLRRSKTAGYLVPLSGGIDSCATAVIVYSMCRLVVQAVKDGNSEVIADVKRLAAFSDKLPDTPEEFCNQIFHTVFMGMAAQSSKETRQRAKDLASRIGSYHTDMNIDDTFHATKNLLTQGTGFEPRFKVHGGSVAENLALQNIQSRSRMVIAYYYAQMLPTVRQRPGGGGLLVLGSSNVDECLRGYLTKYDCSSADLNPIGSISKSDLKRFIAWASKSFDMPILDEFIHAIPTAELEPITETYVQSDEADMGMTYDELSRFGSLRKQNKLGPYGMFLRLLNEWGGEGKLSPREIADKVKRFFFFYSINRHKSTVGTPAYHAESYSQDDHRFDLRPFLYPPTFESWSFKKIDERVASLEKALERKQAKA
;
A
#
# COMPACT_ATOMS: atom_id res chain seq x y z
N MET A 1 2.75 -33.45 30.76
CA MET A 1 3.84 -32.48 31.03
C MET A 1 3.74 -31.42 29.98
N ALA A 2 3.86 -30.14 30.35
CA ALA A 2 3.86 -29.04 29.37
C ALA A 2 4.96 -29.27 28.34
N GLN A 3 4.64 -29.08 27.07
CA GLN A 3 5.59 -29.25 25.96
C GLN A 3 5.78 -27.88 25.28
N LEU A 4 6.70 -27.09 25.88
CA LEU A 4 6.92 -25.71 25.46
C LEU A 4 7.81 -25.64 24.22
N ILE A 5 7.38 -24.83 23.26
CA ILE A 5 8.12 -24.49 22.04
C ILE A 5 8.21 -22.96 21.90
N THR A 6 9.34 -22.44 21.47
CA THR A 6 9.48 -21.04 21.09
C THR A 6 9.55 -20.91 19.58
N LEU A 7 8.66 -20.11 19.00
CA LEU A 7 8.48 -19.94 17.57
C LEU A 7 8.74 -18.50 17.17
N ALA A 8 9.25 -18.28 15.96
CA ALA A 8 9.53 -16.97 15.43
C ALA A 8 8.88 -16.76 14.07
N THR A 9 8.30 -15.59 13.87
CA THR A 9 7.88 -15.04 12.60
C THR A 9 8.47 -13.65 12.41
N CYS A 10 8.57 -13.16 11.19
CA CYS A 10 9.22 -11.86 10.98
C CYS A 10 8.56 -11.01 9.89
N SER A 11 8.77 -9.71 10.01
CA SER A 11 8.55 -8.72 8.96
C SER A 11 9.90 -8.24 8.46
N LEU A 12 10.12 -8.30 7.14
CA LEU A 12 11.36 -7.90 6.49
C LEU A 12 11.10 -6.88 5.40
N ASN A 13 11.89 -5.81 5.37
CA ASN A 13 11.88 -4.82 4.30
C ASN A 13 12.74 -5.30 3.12
N GLN A 14 12.25 -6.34 2.42
CA GLN A 14 12.95 -6.90 1.27
C GLN A 14 12.73 -6.04 0.03
N TRP A 15 13.82 -5.76 -0.69
CA TRP A 15 13.78 -4.98 -1.91
C TRP A 15 13.89 -5.90 -3.13
N ALA A 16 13.12 -5.62 -4.16
CA ALA A 16 13.19 -6.37 -5.40
C ALA A 16 14.62 -6.34 -5.97
N LEU A 17 15.18 -7.53 -6.23
CA LEU A 17 16.52 -7.72 -6.79
C LEU A 17 17.71 -7.26 -5.91
N ASP A 18 17.48 -6.86 -4.67
CA ASP A 18 18.56 -6.54 -3.72
C ASP A 18 19.09 -7.81 -3.04
N TRP A 19 19.73 -8.67 -3.81
CA TRP A 19 20.13 -10.02 -3.41
C TRP A 19 20.94 -10.08 -2.11
N GLU A 20 22.00 -9.29 -2.02
CA GLU A 20 22.88 -9.27 -0.83
C GLU A 20 22.21 -8.60 0.37
N GLY A 21 21.45 -7.50 0.14
CA GLY A 21 20.70 -6.86 1.20
C GLY A 21 19.58 -7.74 1.74
N ASN A 22 18.84 -8.41 0.85
CA ASN A 22 17.80 -9.37 1.24
C ASN A 22 18.40 -10.54 2.04
N LEU A 23 19.53 -11.09 1.59
CA LEU A 23 20.26 -12.15 2.30
C LEU A 23 20.71 -11.69 3.69
N ALA A 24 21.26 -10.47 3.81
CA ALA A 24 21.68 -9.91 5.08
C ALA A 24 20.52 -9.77 6.06
N ARG A 25 19.35 -9.30 5.60
CA ARG A 25 18.13 -9.19 6.42
C ARG A 25 17.58 -10.57 6.84
N ILE A 26 17.59 -11.56 5.93
CA ILE A 26 17.25 -12.96 6.26
C ILE A 26 18.18 -13.50 7.36
N ARG A 27 19.49 -13.38 7.20
CA ARG A 27 20.47 -13.83 8.20
C ARG A 27 20.25 -13.16 9.57
N THR A 28 20.07 -11.85 9.57
CA THR A 28 19.79 -11.08 10.80
C THR A 28 18.53 -11.58 11.49
N SER A 29 17.46 -11.86 10.75
CA SER A 29 16.22 -12.37 11.32
C SER A 29 16.37 -13.77 11.92
N ILE A 30 17.14 -14.64 11.28
CA ILE A 30 17.42 -16.00 11.79
C ILE A 30 18.25 -15.93 13.09
N LEU A 31 19.30 -15.09 13.11
CA LEU A 31 20.13 -14.93 14.30
C LEU A 31 19.36 -14.34 15.48
N LYS A 32 18.51 -13.32 15.24
CA LYS A 32 17.61 -12.78 16.28
C LYS A 32 16.60 -13.82 16.78
N ALA A 33 16.05 -14.67 15.91
CA ALA A 33 15.17 -15.76 16.30
C ALA A 33 15.89 -16.79 17.18
N LYS A 34 17.11 -17.17 16.82
CA LYS A 34 17.96 -18.07 17.64
C LYS A 34 18.31 -17.47 19.00
N GLU A 35 18.68 -16.19 19.02
CA GLU A 35 18.99 -15.47 20.27
C GLU A 35 17.78 -15.44 21.22
N ALA A 36 16.57 -15.33 20.66
CA ALA A 36 15.31 -15.42 21.42
C ALA A 36 14.92 -16.87 21.81
N GLY A 37 15.73 -17.88 21.45
CA GLY A 37 15.49 -19.28 21.77
C GLY A 37 14.48 -19.97 20.86
N ALA A 38 14.13 -19.38 19.70
CA ALA A 38 13.21 -20.02 18.77
C ALA A 38 13.82 -21.22 18.05
N THR A 39 13.03 -22.27 17.87
CA THR A 39 13.38 -23.50 17.17
C THR A 39 12.81 -23.59 15.75
N LEU A 40 11.89 -22.67 15.40
CA LEU A 40 11.34 -22.47 14.05
C LEU A 40 11.32 -20.98 13.73
N ARG A 41 11.76 -20.62 12.52
CA ARG A 41 11.63 -19.27 11.96
C ARG A 41 10.95 -19.33 10.59
N THR A 42 9.86 -18.58 10.40
CA THR A 42 9.23 -18.34 9.10
C THR A 42 9.42 -16.89 8.65
N GLY A 43 9.73 -16.69 7.37
CA GLY A 43 9.91 -15.39 6.75
C GLY A 43 8.86 -15.06 5.70
N PRO A 44 8.89 -13.83 5.14
CA PRO A 44 7.95 -13.37 4.13
C PRO A 44 7.95 -14.19 2.84
N GLU A 45 6.94 -14.00 2.02
CA GLU A 45 6.82 -14.57 0.69
C GLU A 45 7.93 -14.05 -0.23
N LEU A 46 8.59 -14.95 -0.99
CA LEU A 46 9.66 -14.62 -1.93
C LEU A 46 10.79 -13.74 -1.31
N GLU A 47 11.11 -13.99 -0.06
CA GLU A 47 12.04 -13.12 0.69
C GLU A 47 13.47 -13.08 0.12
N ILE A 48 13.89 -14.09 -0.65
CA ILE A 48 15.22 -14.08 -1.31
C ILE A 48 15.28 -13.04 -2.42
N SER A 49 14.34 -13.04 -3.35
CA SER A 49 14.30 -12.11 -4.49
C SER A 49 13.66 -10.75 -4.16
N GLY A 50 12.83 -10.71 -3.12
CA GLY A 50 11.81 -9.70 -2.91
C GLY A 50 10.54 -10.03 -3.71
N TYR A 51 9.37 -9.65 -3.18
CA TYR A 51 8.09 -9.94 -3.82
C TYR A 51 7.84 -9.07 -5.06
N GLY A 52 8.29 -7.82 -5.05
CA GLY A 52 8.00 -6.79 -6.06
C GLY A 52 8.83 -6.86 -7.34
N CYS A 53 9.39 -8.03 -7.72
CA CYS A 53 10.24 -8.16 -8.91
C CYS A 53 9.46 -8.03 -10.25
N LEU A 54 8.13 -8.17 -10.25
CA LEU A 54 7.28 -8.05 -11.46
C LEU A 54 7.80 -8.94 -12.61
N ASP A 55 7.98 -8.37 -13.82
CA ASP A 55 8.39 -9.08 -15.02
C ASP A 55 9.83 -9.66 -14.95
N HIS A 56 10.64 -9.29 -13.94
CA HIS A 56 11.92 -9.98 -13.70
C HIS A 56 11.75 -11.45 -13.30
N PHE A 57 10.58 -11.86 -12.83
CA PHE A 57 10.26 -13.27 -12.67
C PHE A 57 10.11 -14.04 -13.99
N LEU A 58 10.14 -13.37 -15.15
CA LEU A 58 10.19 -14.01 -16.47
C LEU A 58 11.63 -14.30 -16.93
N GLU A 59 12.63 -13.75 -16.25
CA GLU A 59 14.05 -13.90 -16.54
C GLU A 59 14.63 -15.14 -15.86
N SER A 60 15.45 -15.93 -16.59
CA SER A 60 16.12 -17.11 -16.02
C SER A 60 17.08 -16.76 -14.90
N ASP A 61 17.79 -15.65 -15.04
CA ASP A 61 18.81 -15.16 -14.09
C ASP A 61 18.24 -14.96 -12.69
N THR A 62 16.96 -14.58 -12.58
CA THR A 62 16.27 -14.43 -11.28
C THR A 62 16.24 -15.75 -10.50
N TYR A 63 16.06 -16.89 -11.20
CA TYR A 63 16.03 -18.22 -10.58
C TYR A 63 17.43 -18.71 -10.23
N ASP A 64 18.38 -18.53 -11.12
CA ASP A 64 19.78 -18.94 -10.87
C ASP A 64 20.36 -18.15 -9.70
N HIS A 65 20.16 -16.83 -9.66
CA HIS A 65 20.60 -15.99 -8.55
C HIS A 65 19.91 -16.35 -7.22
N SER A 66 18.60 -16.67 -7.27
CA SER A 66 17.88 -17.14 -6.08
C SER A 66 18.51 -18.44 -5.51
N MET A 67 18.93 -19.35 -6.38
CA MET A 67 19.61 -20.58 -5.94
C MET A 67 21.00 -20.31 -5.39
N ASP A 68 21.74 -19.33 -5.91
CA ASP A 68 23.03 -18.93 -5.36
C ASP A 68 22.86 -18.34 -3.95
N MET A 69 21.84 -17.49 -3.73
CA MET A 69 21.54 -16.96 -2.39
C MET A 69 21.11 -18.08 -1.44
N LEU A 70 20.28 -19.02 -1.90
CA LEU A 70 19.90 -20.19 -1.12
C LEU A 70 21.15 -21.03 -0.73
N SER A 71 22.10 -21.23 -1.67
CA SER A 71 23.37 -21.93 -1.38
C SER A 71 24.15 -21.25 -0.25
N LYS A 72 24.21 -19.92 -0.23
CA LYS A 72 24.85 -19.17 0.88
C LYS A 72 24.17 -19.42 2.22
N ILE A 73 22.84 -19.51 2.26
CA ILE A 73 22.09 -19.84 3.48
C ILE A 73 22.39 -21.28 3.94
N LEU A 74 22.39 -22.24 3.02
CA LEU A 74 22.63 -23.64 3.33
C LEU A 74 24.04 -23.92 3.86
N THR A 75 25.03 -23.14 3.43
CA THR A 75 26.45 -23.31 3.83
C THR A 75 26.85 -22.48 5.06
N ASP A 76 25.98 -21.59 5.52
CA ASP A 76 26.26 -20.79 6.72
C ASP A 76 25.92 -21.56 8.00
N THR A 77 26.92 -22.12 8.64
CA THR A 77 26.76 -22.90 9.88
C THR A 77 26.25 -22.07 11.07
N SER A 78 26.37 -20.75 11.03
CA SER A 78 25.79 -19.86 12.07
C SER A 78 24.26 -19.93 12.11
N LEU A 79 23.64 -20.35 11.00
CA LEU A 79 22.19 -20.47 10.84
C LEU A 79 21.65 -21.87 11.19
N HIS A 80 22.51 -22.81 11.62
CA HIS A 80 22.11 -24.16 12.03
C HIS A 80 21.45 -24.18 13.42
N GLY A 81 20.77 -25.28 13.76
CA GLY A 81 20.08 -25.49 15.04
C GLY A 81 18.69 -24.89 15.13
N ILE A 82 18.11 -24.49 13.99
CA ILE A 82 16.75 -23.96 13.86
C ILE A 82 16.13 -24.42 12.54
N LEU A 83 14.86 -24.79 12.56
CA LEU A 83 14.09 -25.08 11.35
C LEU A 83 13.73 -23.79 10.65
N LEU A 84 14.03 -23.68 9.36
CA LEU A 84 13.83 -22.48 8.55
C LEU A 84 12.77 -22.72 7.47
N ASP A 85 11.87 -21.76 7.31
CA ASP A 85 10.91 -21.68 6.24
C ASP A 85 11.16 -20.38 5.44
N ILE A 86 11.71 -20.51 4.21
CA ILE A 86 12.25 -19.42 3.40
C ILE A 86 11.58 -19.38 2.02
N GLY A 87 11.15 -18.18 1.57
CA GLY A 87 10.48 -17.96 0.29
C GLY A 87 11.43 -17.65 -0.86
N LEU A 88 11.25 -18.35 -2.00
CA LEU A 88 12.01 -18.11 -3.22
C LEU A 88 11.26 -18.57 -4.49
N PRO A 89 11.55 -17.99 -5.66
CA PRO A 89 11.08 -18.49 -6.94
C PRO A 89 11.90 -19.73 -7.36
N VAL A 90 11.21 -20.74 -7.92
CA VAL A 90 11.82 -22.02 -8.33
C VAL A 90 11.38 -22.40 -9.74
N MET A 91 12.31 -22.89 -10.56
CA MET A 91 12.02 -23.49 -11.86
C MET A 91 11.94 -25.01 -11.73
N HIS A 92 10.80 -25.62 -12.10
CA HIS A 92 10.64 -27.07 -12.13
C HIS A 92 9.93 -27.50 -13.41
N ARG A 93 10.56 -28.43 -14.18
CA ARG A 93 10.02 -28.93 -15.46
C ARG A 93 9.57 -27.85 -16.44
N GLY A 94 10.32 -26.76 -16.51
CA GLY A 94 10.02 -25.60 -17.37
C GLY A 94 8.89 -24.70 -16.87
N CYS A 95 8.31 -24.98 -15.71
CA CYS A 95 7.32 -24.13 -15.05
C CYS A 95 7.94 -23.33 -13.90
N ARG A 96 7.46 -22.14 -13.69
CA ARG A 96 7.89 -21.21 -12.63
C ARG A 96 6.95 -21.31 -11.45
N TYR A 97 7.50 -21.50 -10.26
CA TYR A 97 6.73 -21.63 -9.02
C TYR A 97 7.23 -20.66 -7.96
N ASN A 98 6.29 -20.10 -7.21
CA ASN A 98 6.52 -19.42 -5.94
C ASN A 98 6.56 -20.50 -4.86
N CYS A 99 7.72 -20.70 -4.20
CA CYS A 99 7.94 -21.80 -3.29
C CYS A 99 8.38 -21.39 -1.90
N ARG A 100 8.10 -22.26 -0.94
CA ARG A 100 8.74 -22.28 0.38
C ARG A 100 9.82 -23.36 0.38
N ALA A 101 11.02 -23.01 0.80
CA ALA A 101 12.12 -23.94 1.06
C ALA A 101 12.18 -24.22 2.56
N ILE A 102 12.03 -25.49 2.93
CA ILE A 102 12.18 -25.91 4.33
C ILE A 102 13.58 -26.45 4.53
N ILE A 103 14.30 -25.88 5.49
CA ILE A 103 15.72 -26.10 5.69
C ILE A 103 16.01 -26.43 7.16
N LEU A 104 16.85 -27.42 7.39
CA LEU A 104 17.40 -27.76 8.71
C LEU A 104 18.87 -28.08 8.57
N ASP A 105 19.71 -27.43 9.38
CA ASP A 105 21.16 -27.67 9.48
C ASP A 105 21.87 -27.74 8.11
N GLY A 106 21.58 -26.76 7.25
CA GLY A 106 22.13 -26.68 5.91
C GLY A 106 21.53 -27.69 4.91
N LYS A 107 20.56 -28.52 5.33
CA LYS A 107 19.87 -29.46 4.44
C LYS A 107 18.55 -28.91 3.96
N LEU A 108 18.38 -28.81 2.65
CA LEU A 108 17.11 -28.47 2.02
C LEU A 108 16.19 -29.71 2.04
N LEU A 109 15.19 -29.70 2.92
CA LEU A 109 14.33 -30.89 3.16
C LEU A 109 13.32 -31.07 2.01
N CYS A 110 12.61 -30.01 1.64
CA CYS A 110 11.63 -30.00 0.56
C CYS A 110 11.37 -28.58 0.05
N LEU A 111 10.66 -28.52 -1.08
CA LEU A 111 10.07 -27.30 -1.64
C LEU A 111 8.55 -27.42 -1.63
N ARG A 112 7.86 -26.41 -1.09
CA ARG A 112 6.40 -26.34 -1.10
C ARG A 112 5.95 -25.20 -2.03
N PRO A 113 5.45 -25.51 -3.25
CA PRO A 113 4.95 -24.52 -4.19
C PRO A 113 3.59 -23.99 -3.76
N LYS A 114 3.32 -22.72 -4.04
CA LYS A 114 2.04 -22.06 -3.81
C LYS A 114 0.92 -22.70 -4.65
N ILE A 115 -0.21 -23.01 -4.02
CA ILE A 115 -1.37 -23.66 -4.65
C ILE A 115 -2.30 -22.63 -5.26
N TYR A 116 -2.60 -21.56 -4.53
CA TYR A 116 -3.49 -20.49 -4.96
C TYR A 116 -2.70 -19.19 -5.13
N LEU A 117 -2.66 -18.67 -6.37
CA LEU A 117 -1.93 -17.47 -6.73
C LEU A 117 -2.81 -16.23 -6.58
N ALA A 118 -2.26 -15.17 -6.02
CA ALA A 118 -2.93 -13.88 -5.93
C ALA A 118 -3.02 -13.21 -7.31
N ASN A 119 -4.23 -12.91 -7.77
CA ASN A 119 -4.46 -12.33 -9.09
C ASN A 119 -5.61 -11.32 -9.11
N ASP A 120 -5.94 -10.72 -7.97
CA ASP A 120 -6.92 -9.65 -7.83
C ASP A 120 -6.26 -8.32 -7.45
N GLY A 121 -6.93 -7.22 -7.72
CA GLY A 121 -6.46 -5.88 -7.39
C GLY A 121 -5.10 -5.58 -8.02
N ASN A 122 -4.09 -5.39 -7.19
CA ASN A 122 -2.71 -5.10 -7.60
C ASN A 122 -1.89 -6.35 -7.92
N PHE A 123 -2.34 -7.52 -7.49
CA PHE A 123 -1.60 -8.77 -7.70
C PHE A 123 -1.75 -9.30 -9.13
N ARG A 124 -0.66 -9.88 -9.67
CA ARG A 124 -0.59 -10.44 -11.03
C ARG A 124 0.26 -11.70 -11.05
N GLU A 125 0.18 -12.54 -10.01
CA GLU A 125 1.05 -13.71 -9.88
C GLU A 125 0.87 -14.72 -11.02
N ASN A 126 -0.33 -14.84 -11.59
CA ASN A 126 -0.58 -15.70 -12.75
C ASN A 126 0.20 -15.28 -14.01
N ARG A 127 0.71 -14.04 -14.06
CA ARG A 127 1.61 -13.60 -15.13
C ARG A 127 3.00 -14.21 -14.99
N PHE A 128 3.43 -14.49 -13.77
CA PHE A 128 4.80 -14.86 -13.44
C PHE A 128 4.95 -16.34 -13.11
N PHE A 129 3.97 -16.89 -12.37
CA PHE A 129 4.03 -18.21 -11.76
C PHE A 129 2.92 -19.13 -12.23
N THR A 130 3.18 -20.43 -12.10
CA THR A 130 2.20 -21.50 -12.29
C THR A 130 1.70 -21.97 -10.92
N PRO A 131 0.39 -22.06 -10.68
CA PRO A 131 -0.13 -22.62 -9.43
C PRO A 131 0.15 -24.12 -9.36
N TRP A 132 0.39 -24.64 -8.16
CA TRP A 132 0.51 -26.09 -7.95
C TRP A 132 -0.88 -26.74 -7.92
N ASN A 133 -1.44 -27.04 -9.09
CA ASN A 133 -2.80 -27.57 -9.26
C ASN A 133 -2.99 -29.02 -8.83
N ARG A 134 -2.09 -29.55 -8.01
CA ARG A 134 -2.11 -30.94 -7.54
C ARG A 134 -2.04 -30.99 -6.02
N PRO A 135 -3.14 -30.68 -5.32
CA PRO A 135 -3.18 -30.77 -3.86
C PRO A 135 -2.75 -32.16 -3.37
N ARG A 136 -1.95 -32.23 -2.32
CA ARG A 136 -1.43 -33.44 -1.68
C ARG A 136 -0.53 -34.32 -2.59
N TYR A 137 -0.10 -33.77 -3.71
CA TYR A 137 0.77 -34.49 -4.64
C TYR A 137 2.21 -34.01 -4.53
N VAL A 138 3.16 -34.95 -4.57
CA VAL A 138 4.59 -34.71 -4.41
C VAL A 138 5.36 -35.29 -5.60
N GLU A 139 6.31 -34.52 -6.09
CA GLU A 139 7.24 -34.89 -7.15
C GLU A 139 8.68 -34.84 -6.64
N LYS A 140 9.61 -35.30 -7.48
CA LYS A 140 11.05 -35.18 -7.26
C LYS A 140 11.57 -33.95 -8.00
N TYR A 141 12.18 -33.05 -7.26
CA TYR A 141 12.87 -31.86 -7.78
C TYR A 141 14.35 -32.16 -7.95
N ASN A 142 14.89 -31.93 -9.14
CA ASN A 142 16.32 -32.03 -9.40
C ASN A 142 17.03 -30.78 -8.90
N LEU A 143 17.88 -30.93 -7.92
CA LEU A 143 18.67 -29.85 -7.38
C LEU A 143 19.64 -29.26 -8.42
N PRO A 144 19.79 -27.95 -8.55
CA PRO A 144 20.81 -27.38 -9.42
C PRO A 144 22.21 -27.63 -8.86
N PRO A 145 23.27 -27.60 -9.73
CA PRO A 145 24.62 -28.00 -9.35
C PRO A 145 25.16 -27.29 -8.10
N GLN A 146 24.92 -26.00 -7.97
CA GLN A 146 25.37 -25.19 -6.83
C GLN A 146 24.77 -25.63 -5.49
N ILE A 147 23.61 -26.28 -5.51
CA ILE A 147 22.98 -26.86 -4.32
C ILE A 147 23.43 -28.32 -4.11
N GLN A 148 23.50 -29.14 -5.19
CA GLN A 148 23.88 -30.56 -5.11
C GLN A 148 25.19 -30.78 -4.35
N GLN A 149 26.22 -29.98 -4.62
CA GLN A 149 27.54 -30.10 -4.03
C GLN A 149 27.55 -30.06 -2.48
N HIS A 150 26.52 -29.43 -1.87
CA HIS A 150 26.39 -29.31 -0.42
C HIS A 150 25.36 -30.26 0.19
N GLN A 151 24.49 -30.90 -0.63
CA GLN A 151 23.37 -31.71 -0.15
C GLN A 151 23.65 -33.21 -0.09
N GLY A 152 24.70 -33.71 -0.74
CA GLY A 152 24.97 -35.15 -0.83
C GLY A 152 23.89 -35.96 -1.54
N ARG A 153 22.92 -35.33 -2.19
CA ARG A 153 21.80 -35.91 -2.93
C ARG A 153 21.44 -35.09 -4.15
N ARG A 154 20.89 -35.75 -5.18
CA ARG A 154 20.51 -35.08 -6.44
C ARG A 154 19.07 -34.59 -6.47
N GLN A 155 18.21 -35.13 -5.64
CA GLN A 155 16.77 -34.87 -5.67
C GLN A 155 16.23 -34.68 -4.27
N ILE A 156 15.19 -33.81 -4.17
CA ILE A 156 14.39 -33.61 -2.97
C ILE A 156 12.90 -33.64 -3.36
N PRO A 157 11.97 -33.80 -2.39
CA PRO A 157 10.55 -33.61 -2.61
C PRO A 157 10.19 -32.17 -2.98
N ILE A 158 9.25 -32.00 -3.94
CA ILE A 158 8.55 -30.77 -4.25
C ILE A 158 7.06 -31.07 -4.32
N GLY A 159 6.23 -30.34 -3.58
CA GLY A 159 4.79 -30.54 -3.59
C GLY A 159 4.08 -30.06 -2.34
N ASP A 160 2.82 -30.44 -2.23
CA ASP A 160 1.95 -30.12 -1.11
C ASP A 160 2.09 -31.20 -0.03
N VAL A 161 2.93 -30.92 0.98
CA VAL A 161 3.41 -31.88 1.99
C VAL A 161 3.17 -31.41 3.40
N ILE A 162 3.19 -32.36 4.34
CA ILE A 162 3.26 -32.15 5.79
C ILE A 162 4.64 -32.61 6.28
N LEU A 163 5.25 -31.88 7.21
CA LEU A 163 6.45 -32.32 7.91
C LEU A 163 6.07 -32.97 9.24
N SER A 164 6.56 -34.19 9.49
CA SER A 164 6.47 -34.87 10.77
C SER A 164 7.79 -34.71 11.52
N LEU A 165 7.76 -33.91 12.57
CA LEU A 165 8.86 -33.73 13.51
C LEU A 165 8.74 -34.77 14.64
N ASN A 166 9.75 -34.88 15.50
CA ASN A 166 9.74 -35.87 16.60
C ASN A 166 8.59 -35.62 17.60
N ASP A 167 8.17 -34.39 17.76
CA ASP A 167 7.21 -33.97 18.79
C ASP A 167 5.96 -33.25 18.25
N THR A 168 5.92 -32.88 16.96
CA THR A 168 4.79 -32.14 16.36
C THR A 168 4.76 -32.28 14.84
N THR A 169 3.79 -31.64 14.20
CA THR A 169 3.62 -31.61 12.75
C THR A 169 3.46 -30.18 12.24
N LEU A 170 4.11 -29.87 11.14
CA LEU A 170 4.17 -28.55 10.52
C LEU A 170 3.76 -28.59 9.06
N ALA A 171 3.05 -27.58 8.60
CA ALA A 171 2.79 -27.34 7.18
C ALA A 171 2.86 -25.86 6.82
N ALA A 172 3.26 -25.56 5.60
CA ALA A 172 3.39 -24.21 5.10
C ALA A 172 2.23 -23.84 4.16
N GLU A 173 1.73 -22.64 4.32
CA GLU A 173 0.85 -21.91 3.40
C GLU A 173 1.55 -20.68 2.86
N THR A 174 1.00 -20.07 1.81
CA THR A 174 1.57 -18.85 1.25
C THR A 174 0.47 -17.84 0.92
N CYS A 175 0.47 -16.72 1.61
CA CYS A 175 -0.30 -15.50 1.37
C CYS A 175 -1.77 -15.75 1.00
N GLU A 176 -2.09 -15.74 -0.31
CA GLU A 176 -3.44 -15.91 -0.88
C GLU A 176 -4.16 -17.17 -0.40
N GLU A 177 -3.42 -18.20 -0.03
CA GLU A 177 -4.00 -19.46 0.44
C GLU A 177 -4.84 -19.29 1.72
N LEU A 178 -4.52 -18.30 2.56
CA LEU A 178 -5.33 -17.91 3.71
C LEU A 178 -6.70 -17.32 3.33
N PHE A 179 -6.75 -16.61 2.20
CA PHE A 179 -7.94 -15.84 1.78
C PHE A 179 -8.92 -16.68 0.94
N THR A 180 -8.56 -17.91 0.57
CA THR A 180 -9.41 -18.78 -0.24
C THR A 180 -10.46 -19.52 0.60
N PRO A 181 -11.68 -19.80 0.06
CA PRO A 181 -12.71 -20.53 0.80
C PRO A 181 -12.29 -21.94 1.25
N GLN A 182 -11.42 -22.60 0.48
CA GLN A 182 -10.82 -23.90 0.82
C GLN A 182 -9.34 -23.72 1.17
N ALA A 183 -9.07 -22.90 2.16
CA ALA A 183 -7.70 -22.69 2.63
C ALA A 183 -7.04 -24.02 3.02
N PRO A 184 -5.78 -24.27 2.60
CA PRO A 184 -5.10 -25.55 2.85
C PRO A 184 -5.03 -25.95 4.31
N HIS A 185 -4.89 -24.98 5.25
CA HIS A 185 -4.84 -25.25 6.69
C HIS A 185 -6.06 -26.04 7.21
N ILE A 186 -7.23 -25.97 6.55
CA ILE A 186 -8.41 -26.73 6.94
C ILE A 186 -8.14 -28.23 6.84
N ASN A 187 -7.75 -28.68 5.65
CA ASN A 187 -7.45 -30.11 5.41
C ASN A 187 -6.17 -30.56 6.11
N MET A 188 -5.14 -29.74 6.12
CA MET A 188 -3.88 -30.00 6.84
C MET A 188 -4.11 -30.19 8.33
N GLY A 189 -4.90 -29.30 8.96
CA GLY A 189 -5.23 -29.39 10.36
C GLY A 189 -6.11 -30.59 10.72
N LEU A 190 -7.06 -30.97 9.85
CA LEU A 190 -7.82 -32.22 10.00
C LEU A 190 -6.91 -33.44 9.82
N ASN A 191 -5.82 -33.35 9.05
CA ASN A 191 -4.80 -34.39 8.89
C ASN A 191 -3.73 -34.35 10.00
N GLY A 192 -3.93 -33.56 11.06
CA GLY A 192 -3.11 -33.59 12.27
C GLY A 192 -2.06 -32.48 12.38
N VAL A 193 -1.90 -31.60 11.38
CA VAL A 193 -0.94 -30.47 11.47
C VAL A 193 -1.26 -29.58 12.65
N GLU A 194 -0.28 -29.35 13.52
CA GLU A 194 -0.40 -28.51 14.72
C GLU A 194 0.14 -27.10 14.51
N ILE A 195 1.13 -26.92 13.63
CA ILE A 195 1.77 -25.64 13.34
C ILE A 195 1.61 -25.30 11.86
N PHE A 196 1.08 -24.13 11.59
CA PHE A 196 0.93 -23.57 10.24
C PHE A 196 1.84 -22.36 10.10
N THR A 197 2.68 -22.32 9.08
CA THR A 197 3.38 -21.12 8.66
C THR A 197 2.67 -20.50 7.48
N ASN A 198 2.48 -19.18 7.48
CA ASN A 198 1.99 -18.42 6.33
C ASN A 198 2.92 -17.26 6.05
N SER A 199 3.47 -17.27 4.86
CA SER A 199 4.41 -16.27 4.36
C SER A 199 3.74 -15.38 3.36
N SER A 200 3.69 -14.08 3.63
CA SER A 200 2.91 -13.13 2.86
C SER A 200 3.72 -11.98 2.28
N GLY A 201 3.22 -11.44 1.15
CA GLY A 201 3.54 -10.15 0.59
C GLY A 201 2.28 -9.26 0.58
N SER A 202 1.61 -9.15 1.72
CA SER A 202 0.36 -8.41 1.85
C SER A 202 0.63 -6.92 2.05
N HIS A 203 0.08 -6.09 1.14
CA HIS A 203 0.23 -4.65 1.21
C HIS A 203 -0.88 -3.97 2.03
N HIS A 204 -0.60 -2.75 2.49
CA HIS A 204 -1.54 -1.89 3.16
C HIS A 204 -2.73 -1.51 2.25
N SER A 205 -3.90 -1.49 2.83
CA SER A 205 -5.07 -0.72 2.40
C SER A 205 -5.80 -0.27 3.66
N LEU A 206 -6.44 0.88 3.63
CA LEU A 206 -7.16 1.42 4.80
C LEU A 206 -8.14 0.38 5.36
N ARG A 207 -8.07 0.12 6.65
CA ARG A 207 -8.93 -0.81 7.41
C ARG A 207 -8.76 -2.30 7.08
N LYS A 208 -7.82 -2.67 6.20
CA LYS A 208 -7.60 -4.06 5.76
C LYS A 208 -7.07 -4.96 6.88
N LEU A 209 -6.35 -4.40 7.86
CA LEU A 209 -5.79 -5.17 8.96
C LEU A 209 -6.86 -5.91 9.76
N ASN A 210 -8.05 -5.35 9.91
CA ASN A 210 -9.18 -6.00 10.60
C ASN A 210 -9.58 -7.32 9.94
N GLU A 211 -9.68 -7.34 8.60
CA GLU A 211 -10.00 -8.54 7.83
C GLU A 211 -8.88 -9.57 7.95
N ARG A 212 -7.62 -9.14 7.78
CA ARG A 212 -6.45 -10.01 7.87
C ARG A 212 -6.34 -10.69 9.24
N ILE A 213 -6.49 -9.95 10.34
CA ILE A 213 -6.47 -10.51 11.69
C ILE A 213 -7.63 -11.51 11.88
N SER A 214 -8.82 -11.17 11.43
CA SER A 214 -9.98 -12.07 11.52
C SER A 214 -9.72 -13.41 10.84
N LEU A 215 -9.17 -13.41 9.63
CA LEU A 215 -8.84 -14.63 8.88
C LEU A 215 -7.74 -15.46 9.56
N ILE A 216 -6.69 -14.81 10.09
CA ILE A 216 -5.61 -15.48 10.81
C ILE A 216 -6.15 -16.16 12.09
N GLN A 217 -7.01 -15.48 12.84
CA GLN A 217 -7.66 -16.06 14.02
C GLN A 217 -8.58 -17.23 13.65
N GLU A 218 -9.38 -17.08 12.58
CA GLU A 218 -10.29 -18.14 12.13
C GLU A 218 -9.55 -19.40 11.64
N ALA A 219 -8.33 -19.26 11.11
CA ALA A 219 -7.54 -20.39 10.64
C ALA A 219 -7.34 -21.47 11.71
N THR A 220 -7.24 -21.08 12.99
CA THR A 220 -7.04 -22.02 14.10
C THR A 220 -8.22 -22.09 15.09
N ARG A 221 -9.15 -21.14 15.08
CA ARG A 221 -10.27 -21.09 16.03
C ARG A 221 -11.18 -22.32 15.99
N LYS A 222 -11.44 -22.88 14.81
CA LYS A 222 -12.31 -24.08 14.68
C LYS A 222 -11.54 -25.38 14.73
N ASN A 223 -10.33 -25.39 14.20
CA ASN A 223 -9.54 -26.62 13.99
C ASN A 223 -8.50 -26.85 15.09
N GLY A 224 -8.19 -25.80 15.85
CA GLY A 224 -7.06 -25.75 16.79
C GLY A 224 -5.72 -25.72 16.05
N GLY A 225 -4.72 -25.13 16.67
CA GLY A 225 -3.36 -25.06 16.11
C GLY A 225 -2.68 -23.74 16.42
N ILE A 226 -1.43 -23.66 15.97
CA ILE A 226 -0.58 -22.47 16.02
C ILE A 226 -0.42 -21.96 14.60
N TYR A 227 -0.66 -20.66 14.40
CA TYR A 227 -0.52 -20.00 13.09
C TYR A 227 0.53 -18.90 13.18
N LEU A 228 1.61 -19.05 12.41
CA LEU A 228 2.66 -18.06 12.27
C LEU A 228 2.45 -17.30 10.97
N TYR A 229 2.14 -16.02 11.07
CA TYR A 229 1.98 -15.14 9.92
C TYR A 229 3.20 -14.23 9.79
N ALA A 230 3.97 -14.41 8.72
CA ALA A 230 5.07 -13.54 8.33
C ALA A 230 4.63 -12.63 7.17
N ASN A 231 5.13 -11.40 7.12
CA ASN A 231 4.80 -10.48 6.04
C ASN A 231 6.00 -9.66 5.59
N GLN A 232 5.97 -9.21 4.35
CA GLN A 232 6.86 -8.16 3.87
C GLN A 232 6.61 -6.85 4.61
N SER A 233 7.61 -5.99 4.69
CA SER A 233 7.48 -4.59 5.09
C SER A 233 8.18 -3.69 4.06
N GLY A 234 7.87 -2.38 4.10
CA GLY A 234 8.46 -1.39 3.18
C GLY A 234 7.77 -1.28 1.82
N CYS A 235 8.23 -0.34 1.00
CA CYS A 235 7.60 -0.09 -0.30
C CYS A 235 8.04 -1.10 -1.36
N ASP A 236 7.18 -1.33 -2.35
CA ASP A 236 7.49 -2.16 -3.51
C ASP A 236 8.35 -1.44 -4.57
N GLY A 237 8.54 -0.13 -4.42
CA GLY A 237 9.20 0.72 -5.41
C GLY A 237 8.24 1.30 -6.46
N ASP A 238 6.94 1.07 -6.34
CA ASP A 238 5.87 1.66 -7.14
C ASP A 238 4.85 2.33 -6.20
N ARG A 239 3.69 1.74 -5.97
CA ARG A 239 2.58 2.33 -5.21
C ARG A 239 2.28 1.63 -3.89
N LEU A 240 2.76 0.40 -3.70
CA LEU A 240 2.41 -0.42 -2.56
C LEU A 240 3.36 -0.19 -1.39
N LEU A 241 2.80 -0.24 -0.20
CA LEU A 241 3.54 -0.44 1.04
C LEU A 241 3.14 -1.79 1.62
N TYR A 242 4.09 -2.68 1.81
CA TYR A 242 3.91 -3.87 2.64
C TYR A 242 3.99 -3.40 4.09
N ASP A 243 2.96 -3.71 4.88
CA ASP A 243 2.75 -3.07 6.18
C ASP A 243 3.21 -3.92 7.37
N GLY A 244 3.96 -4.99 7.14
CA GLY A 244 4.49 -5.85 8.18
C GLY A 244 3.38 -6.51 9.00
N CYS A 245 3.37 -6.29 10.31
CA CYS A 245 2.38 -6.82 11.24
C CYS A 245 2.36 -8.35 11.26
N SER A 246 3.55 -8.98 11.40
CA SER A 246 3.67 -10.41 11.63
C SER A 246 3.01 -10.82 12.95
N MET A 247 2.47 -12.05 13.02
CA MET A 247 1.68 -12.50 14.16
C MET A 247 1.88 -13.96 14.49
N ILE A 248 1.70 -14.31 15.77
CA ILE A 248 1.56 -15.69 16.26
C ILE A 248 0.20 -15.81 16.94
N VAL A 249 -0.59 -16.78 16.47
CA VAL A 249 -1.96 -17.03 16.95
C VAL A 249 -2.07 -18.48 17.40
N VAL A 250 -2.64 -18.73 18.56
CA VAL A 250 -2.86 -20.07 19.14
C VAL A 250 -4.34 -20.28 19.36
N ASN A 251 -4.94 -21.29 18.74
CA ASN A 251 -6.36 -21.66 18.90
C ASN A 251 -7.34 -20.47 18.66
N GLY A 252 -6.94 -19.49 17.82
CA GLY A 252 -7.73 -18.30 17.52
C GLY A 252 -7.39 -17.07 18.36
N ASP A 253 -6.49 -17.19 19.34
CA ASP A 253 -6.07 -16.08 20.20
C ASP A 253 -4.67 -15.58 19.81
N ILE A 254 -4.50 -14.26 19.75
CA ILE A 254 -3.21 -13.64 19.44
C ILE A 254 -2.31 -13.70 20.67
N VAL A 255 -1.12 -14.27 20.53
CA VAL A 255 -0.10 -14.29 21.59
C VAL A 255 1.07 -13.36 21.26
N ALA A 256 1.29 -13.01 19.99
CA ALA A 256 2.28 -12.02 19.62
C ALA A 256 1.88 -11.29 18.33
N GLN A 257 2.15 -9.98 18.27
CA GLN A 257 1.86 -9.13 17.11
C GLN A 257 2.96 -8.09 16.93
N GLY A 258 3.56 -8.06 15.74
CA GLY A 258 4.54 -7.07 15.31
C GLY A 258 3.91 -5.72 14.99
N ALA A 259 4.75 -4.75 14.66
CA ALA A 259 4.31 -3.41 14.28
C ALA A 259 3.70 -3.39 12.88
N GLN A 260 2.59 -2.64 12.71
CA GLN A 260 2.18 -2.13 11.43
C GLN A 260 2.88 -0.76 11.24
N PHE A 261 3.43 -0.49 10.06
CA PHE A 261 4.16 0.76 9.78
C PHE A 261 5.44 0.95 10.61
N SER A 262 6.47 0.18 10.32
CA SER A 262 7.78 0.28 10.97
C SER A 262 8.84 0.78 10.00
N LEU A 263 9.84 1.50 10.51
CA LEU A 263 11.08 1.84 9.78
C LEU A 263 12.19 0.81 10.00
N LEU A 264 11.93 -0.28 10.74
CA LEU A 264 12.87 -1.38 10.93
C LEU A 264 12.95 -2.23 9.67
N ASP A 265 14.15 -2.51 9.17
CA ASP A 265 14.35 -3.43 8.05
C ASP A 265 14.14 -4.90 8.47
N VAL A 266 14.35 -5.21 9.76
CA VAL A 266 14.19 -6.56 10.32
C VAL A 266 13.48 -6.50 11.67
N GLU A 267 12.21 -6.93 11.69
CA GLU A 267 11.45 -7.17 12.92
C GLU A 267 11.21 -8.67 13.09
N VAL A 268 11.55 -9.21 14.26
CA VAL A 268 11.29 -10.61 14.63
C VAL A 268 10.34 -10.65 15.81
N VAL A 269 9.26 -11.39 15.66
CA VAL A 269 8.23 -11.59 16.67
C VAL A 269 8.30 -13.04 17.15
N THR A 270 8.40 -13.25 18.45
CA THR A 270 8.50 -14.57 19.07
C THR A 270 7.43 -14.82 20.10
N ALA A 271 7.04 -16.08 20.26
CA ALA A 271 6.18 -16.54 21.36
C ALA A 271 6.60 -17.93 21.81
N THR A 272 6.55 -18.16 23.12
CA THR A 272 6.65 -19.50 23.70
C THR A 272 5.24 -20.01 23.93
N VAL A 273 4.92 -21.20 23.41
CA VAL A 273 3.57 -21.79 23.44
C VAL A 273 3.63 -23.24 23.91
N ASP A 274 2.54 -23.73 24.50
CA ASP A 274 2.43 -25.14 24.95
C ASP A 274 1.66 -25.97 23.93
N LEU A 275 2.29 -26.98 23.35
CA LEU A 275 1.65 -27.91 22.40
C LEU A 275 0.50 -28.68 23.02
N GLU A 276 0.53 -28.95 24.34
CA GLU A 276 -0.54 -29.65 25.03
C GLU A 276 -1.84 -28.82 25.07
N GLU A 277 -1.76 -27.50 25.10
CA GLU A 277 -2.94 -26.62 24.97
C GLU A 277 -3.61 -26.79 23.61
N VAL A 278 -2.82 -26.90 22.54
CA VAL A 278 -3.34 -27.15 21.18
C VAL A 278 -4.02 -28.52 21.11
N ARG A 279 -3.41 -29.55 21.68
CA ARG A 279 -3.96 -30.91 21.69
C ARG A 279 -5.24 -31.00 22.51
N ALA A 280 -5.26 -30.41 23.68
CA ALA A 280 -6.45 -30.32 24.53
C ALA A 280 -7.61 -29.62 23.81
N TYR A 281 -7.33 -28.52 23.13
CA TYR A 281 -8.33 -27.77 22.35
C TYR A 281 -8.95 -28.62 21.22
N ARG A 282 -8.18 -29.53 20.63
CA ARG A 282 -8.60 -30.40 19.52
C ARG A 282 -9.48 -31.60 19.88
N PHE A 283 -9.77 -31.84 21.15
CA PHE A 283 -10.62 -32.97 21.58
C PHE A 283 -12.11 -32.80 21.27
N ALA A 284 -12.50 -31.80 20.47
CA ALA A 284 -13.90 -31.64 20.07
C ALA A 284 -14.35 -32.81 19.16
N PRO A 285 -15.42 -33.58 19.54
CA PRO A 285 -15.87 -34.76 18.79
C PRO A 285 -16.20 -34.47 17.32
N SER A 286 -16.85 -33.33 17.05
CA SER A 286 -17.20 -32.92 15.68
C SER A 286 -15.98 -32.77 14.76
N ARG A 287 -14.87 -32.25 15.29
CA ARG A 287 -13.61 -32.19 14.58
C ARG A 287 -13.05 -33.58 14.29
N ASN A 288 -13.06 -34.46 15.29
CA ASN A 288 -12.49 -35.80 15.17
C ASN A 288 -13.23 -36.65 14.14
N PHE A 289 -14.55 -36.53 14.04
CA PHE A 289 -15.32 -37.20 12.99
C PHE A 289 -14.92 -36.75 11.57
N GLN A 290 -14.62 -35.46 11.40
CA GLN A 290 -14.15 -34.93 10.11
C GLN A 290 -12.70 -35.33 9.84
N ALA A 291 -11.84 -35.35 10.84
CA ALA A 291 -10.44 -35.75 10.71
C ALA A 291 -10.26 -37.15 10.15
N VAL A 292 -11.11 -38.10 10.56
CA VAL A 292 -11.08 -39.49 10.05
C VAL A 292 -11.41 -39.57 8.56
N GLN A 293 -12.19 -38.61 8.04
CA GLN A 293 -12.61 -38.56 6.63
C GLN A 293 -11.74 -37.65 5.79
N ALA A 294 -10.83 -36.89 6.41
CA ALA A 294 -9.99 -35.93 5.72
C ALA A 294 -9.01 -36.60 4.74
N PRO A 295 -8.71 -35.98 3.60
CA PRO A 295 -7.73 -36.51 2.65
C PRO A 295 -6.36 -36.60 3.30
N VAL A 296 -5.63 -37.68 3.00
CA VAL A 296 -4.29 -37.95 3.54
C VAL A 296 -3.24 -37.15 2.74
N TYR A 297 -2.29 -36.56 3.46
CA TYR A 297 -1.10 -35.92 2.89
C TYR A 297 0.12 -36.82 2.97
N GLU A 298 1.02 -36.67 2.00
CA GLU A 298 2.37 -37.22 2.10
C GLU A 298 3.15 -36.53 3.20
N ARG A 299 3.86 -37.30 4.04
CA ARG A 299 4.63 -36.81 5.16
C ARG A 299 6.12 -36.96 4.90
N ILE A 300 6.87 -35.93 5.24
CA ILE A 300 8.31 -35.92 5.26
C ILE A 300 8.75 -36.04 6.72
N GLU A 301 9.36 -37.13 7.07
CA GLU A 301 9.90 -37.37 8.42
C GLU A 301 11.16 -36.52 8.61
N VAL A 302 11.24 -35.78 9.70
CA VAL A 302 12.34 -34.87 10.04
C VAL A 302 12.79 -35.18 11.47
N ASP A 303 14.01 -35.67 11.61
CA ASP A 303 14.61 -35.95 12.92
C ASP A 303 15.03 -34.64 13.60
N PHE A 304 14.04 -33.93 14.14
CA PHE A 304 14.21 -32.68 14.86
C PHE A 304 13.08 -32.52 15.87
N THR A 305 13.39 -31.97 17.04
CA THR A 305 12.46 -31.68 18.12
C THR A 305 12.34 -30.18 18.31
N LEU A 306 11.11 -29.64 18.25
CA LEU A 306 10.88 -28.20 18.48
C LEU A 306 10.80 -27.84 19.94
N SER A 307 10.36 -28.76 20.81
CA SER A 307 10.20 -28.47 22.25
C SER A 307 11.55 -28.30 22.94
N HIS A 308 11.54 -27.47 23.95
CA HIS A 308 12.69 -27.22 24.82
C HIS A 308 12.97 -28.40 25.75
N ASP A 309 14.24 -28.57 26.09
CA ASP A 309 14.65 -29.55 27.10
C ASP A 309 13.96 -29.29 28.44
N ASN A 310 13.73 -30.38 29.20
CA ASN A 310 13.07 -30.36 30.53
C ASN A 310 13.74 -29.41 31.55
N LEU A 311 14.91 -28.84 31.29
CA LEU A 311 15.59 -27.87 32.14
C LEU A 311 14.99 -26.45 32.07
N ARG A 312 14.09 -26.16 31.11
CA ARG A 312 13.37 -24.89 30.99
C ARG A 312 11.99 -24.89 31.65
N ILE A 313 11.79 -25.70 32.68
CA ILE A 313 10.53 -25.88 33.44
C ILE A 313 9.99 -24.56 34.03
N LEU A 314 10.83 -23.52 34.12
CA LEU A 314 10.45 -22.21 34.66
C LEU A 314 9.97 -21.22 33.58
N GLU A 315 9.99 -21.58 32.29
CA GLU A 315 9.43 -20.76 31.23
C GLU A 315 7.90 -20.79 31.27
N VAL A 316 7.29 -19.64 31.07
CA VAL A 316 5.83 -19.48 31.08
C VAL A 316 5.39 -19.22 29.63
N PRO A 317 4.31 -19.85 29.16
CA PRO A 317 3.74 -19.54 27.84
C PRO A 317 3.44 -18.04 27.70
N THR A 318 3.66 -17.52 26.51
CA THR A 318 3.39 -16.11 26.21
C THR A 318 1.90 -15.82 26.37
N PRO A 319 1.50 -14.81 27.14
CA PRO A 319 0.10 -14.53 27.42
C PRO A 319 -0.65 -14.05 26.16
N ILE A 320 -1.95 -14.32 26.13
CA ILE A 320 -2.87 -13.78 25.13
C ILE A 320 -2.91 -12.26 25.22
N MET A 321 -2.92 -11.61 24.05
CA MET A 321 -3.02 -10.16 23.91
C MET A 321 -4.20 -9.76 23.01
N PRO A 322 -4.82 -8.60 23.28
CA PRO A 322 -5.81 -8.06 22.36
C PRO A 322 -5.14 -7.62 21.04
N PRO A 323 -5.84 -7.72 19.90
CA PRO A 323 -5.31 -7.21 18.63
C PRO A 323 -5.10 -5.70 18.69
N ARG A 324 -3.99 -5.24 18.11
CA ARG A 324 -3.67 -3.81 17.99
C ARG A 324 -4.03 -3.32 16.62
N TYR A 325 -4.81 -2.24 16.55
CA TYR A 325 -5.22 -1.57 15.33
C TYR A 325 -4.87 -0.09 15.38
N HIS A 326 -4.66 0.49 14.22
CA HIS A 326 -4.61 1.94 14.06
C HIS A 326 -5.98 2.50 13.65
N LEU A 327 -6.25 3.75 14.01
CA LEU A 327 -7.36 4.49 13.43
C LEU A 327 -7.08 4.76 11.95
N PRO A 328 -8.11 4.89 11.09
CA PRO A 328 -7.90 5.20 9.67
C PRO A 328 -7.07 6.47 9.44
N GLU A 329 -7.23 7.47 10.29
CA GLU A 329 -6.47 8.71 10.26
C GLU A 329 -4.98 8.48 10.60
N GLU A 330 -4.68 7.57 11.52
CA GLU A 330 -3.32 7.13 11.83
C GLU A 330 -2.71 6.33 10.68
N GLU A 331 -3.49 5.44 10.04
CA GLU A 331 -3.05 4.71 8.86
C GLU A 331 -2.64 5.68 7.73
N ILE A 332 -3.39 6.79 7.54
CA ILE A 332 -3.05 7.85 6.56
C ILE A 332 -1.79 8.61 6.99
N ALA A 333 -1.59 8.84 8.28
CA ALA A 333 -0.38 9.50 8.78
C ALA A 333 0.88 8.63 8.63
N LEU A 334 0.78 7.32 8.87
CA LEU A 334 1.91 6.42 9.02
C LEU A 334 2.26 5.68 7.73
N GLY A 335 1.25 5.16 7.01
CA GLY A 335 1.47 4.35 5.81
C GLY A 335 2.19 5.12 4.70
N PRO A 336 1.64 6.24 4.18
CA PRO A 336 2.32 7.04 3.19
C PRO A 336 3.68 7.60 3.68
N ALA A 337 3.83 7.86 4.99
CA ALA A 337 5.10 8.31 5.58
C ALA A 337 6.19 7.23 5.47
N CYS A 338 5.89 5.97 5.79
CA CYS A 338 6.82 4.85 5.61
C CYS A 338 7.15 4.62 4.13
N TRP A 339 6.15 4.74 3.24
CA TRP A 339 6.32 4.60 1.80
C TRP A 339 7.25 5.69 1.23
N LEU A 340 7.07 6.94 1.62
CA LEU A 340 7.95 8.04 1.24
C LEU A 340 9.37 7.83 1.77
N TRP A 341 9.52 7.38 3.02
CA TRP A 341 10.85 7.10 3.60
C TRP A 341 11.62 6.09 2.76
N ASP A 342 11.00 4.98 2.39
CA ASP A 342 11.65 3.97 1.56
C ASP A 342 11.96 4.47 0.14
N TYR A 343 11.09 5.28 -0.46
CA TYR A 343 11.37 5.92 -1.74
C TYR A 343 12.61 6.80 -1.67
N LEU A 344 12.74 7.60 -0.61
CA LEU A 344 13.90 8.48 -0.41
C LEU A 344 15.20 7.70 -0.20
N ARG A 345 15.11 6.57 0.49
CA ARG A 345 16.24 5.64 0.69
C ARG A 345 16.66 4.99 -0.63
N ARG A 346 15.72 4.44 -1.37
CA ARG A 346 15.96 3.66 -2.59
C ARG A 346 16.36 4.53 -3.78
N SER A 347 15.73 5.68 -3.97
CA SER A 347 16.05 6.61 -5.07
C SER A 347 17.38 7.33 -4.90
N LYS A 348 17.91 7.38 -3.67
CA LYS A 348 19.12 8.16 -3.32
C LYS A 348 19.00 9.67 -3.57
N THR A 349 17.78 10.20 -3.77
CA THR A 349 17.53 11.62 -3.96
C THR A 349 17.76 12.42 -2.67
N ALA A 350 17.83 13.74 -2.80
CA ALA A 350 18.20 14.64 -1.70
C ALA A 350 17.02 15.03 -0.79
N GLY A 351 15.80 14.72 -1.18
CA GLY A 351 14.60 15.10 -0.43
C GLY A 351 13.39 15.27 -1.33
N TYR A 352 12.41 16.04 -0.84
CA TYR A 352 11.13 16.28 -1.48
C TYR A 352 10.86 17.75 -1.74
N LEU A 353 10.06 18.03 -2.77
CA LEU A 353 9.48 19.33 -3.05
C LEU A 353 7.96 19.20 -3.24
N VAL A 354 7.18 20.06 -2.56
CA VAL A 354 5.73 20.17 -2.70
C VAL A 354 5.35 21.57 -3.19
N PRO A 355 4.62 21.67 -4.32
CA PRO A 355 3.87 22.88 -4.64
C PRO A 355 2.77 23.09 -3.58
N LEU A 356 3.00 24.00 -2.63
CA LEU A 356 2.11 24.24 -1.47
C LEU A 356 1.10 25.34 -1.79
N SER A 357 -0.08 24.94 -2.25
CA SER A 357 -1.12 25.88 -2.72
C SER A 357 -1.88 26.60 -1.61
N GLY A 358 -1.78 26.15 -0.35
CA GLY A 358 -2.61 26.63 0.74
C GLY A 358 -4.01 25.97 0.82
N GLY A 359 -4.29 25.00 -0.04
CA GLY A 359 -5.46 24.12 0.03
C GLY A 359 -5.21 22.87 0.86
N ILE A 360 -6.29 22.17 1.26
CA ILE A 360 -6.22 21.00 2.16
C ILE A 360 -5.43 19.82 1.58
N ASP A 361 -5.43 19.60 0.26
CA ASP A 361 -4.73 18.49 -0.37
C ASP A 361 -3.22 18.65 -0.29
N SER A 362 -2.71 19.83 -0.66
CA SER A 362 -1.29 20.15 -0.51
C SER A 362 -0.86 20.22 0.96
N CYS A 363 -1.75 20.64 1.85
CA CYS A 363 -1.58 20.59 3.30
C CYS A 363 -1.43 19.13 3.76
N ALA A 364 -2.32 18.23 3.35
CA ALA A 364 -2.27 16.81 3.71
C ALA A 364 -0.96 16.16 3.24
N THR A 365 -0.54 16.44 2.00
CA THR A 365 0.75 15.99 1.47
C THR A 365 1.92 16.47 2.33
N ALA A 366 1.93 17.76 2.71
CA ALA A 366 2.98 18.33 3.56
C ALA A 366 2.98 17.74 4.98
N VAL A 367 1.81 17.50 5.57
CA VAL A 367 1.66 16.89 6.90
C VAL A 367 2.10 15.41 6.89
N ILE A 368 1.89 14.68 5.79
CA ILE A 368 2.42 13.31 5.63
C ILE A 368 3.95 13.30 5.59
N VAL A 369 4.59 14.24 4.87
CA VAL A 369 6.06 14.37 4.89
C VAL A 369 6.55 14.73 6.29
N TYR A 370 5.86 15.61 7.00
CA TYR A 370 6.17 15.92 8.40
C TYR A 370 6.00 14.70 9.31
N SER A 371 4.96 13.88 9.10
CA SER A 371 4.78 12.60 9.80
C SER A 371 5.96 11.65 9.56
N MET A 372 6.46 11.55 8.33
CA MET A 372 7.68 10.81 8.01
C MET A 372 8.87 11.34 8.82
N CYS A 373 9.07 12.66 8.88
CA CYS A 373 10.16 13.25 9.66
C CYS A 373 10.03 12.95 11.16
N ARG A 374 8.81 12.91 11.71
CA ARG A 374 8.57 12.50 13.11
C ARG A 374 9.00 11.05 13.36
N LEU A 375 8.61 10.12 12.47
CA LEU A 375 9.00 8.71 12.58
C LEU A 375 10.52 8.53 12.50
N VAL A 376 11.17 9.22 11.56
CA VAL A 376 12.62 9.15 11.35
C VAL A 376 13.39 9.68 12.56
N VAL A 377 13.00 10.84 13.08
CA VAL A 377 13.66 11.43 14.27
C VAL A 377 13.46 10.55 15.51
N GLN A 378 12.26 9.94 15.64
CA GLN A 378 12.03 8.99 16.72
C GLN A 378 12.93 7.76 16.58
N ALA A 379 13.04 7.18 15.38
CA ALA A 379 13.93 6.03 15.14
C ALA A 379 15.42 6.36 15.38
N VAL A 380 15.84 7.59 15.08
CA VAL A 380 17.19 8.07 15.43
C VAL A 380 17.40 8.10 16.96
N LYS A 381 16.42 8.62 17.72
CA LYS A 381 16.46 8.65 19.18
C LYS A 381 16.48 7.25 19.80
N ASP A 382 15.77 6.31 19.18
CA ASP A 382 15.72 4.90 19.58
C ASP A 382 17.00 4.13 19.19
N GLY A 383 17.95 4.80 18.51
CA GLY A 383 19.26 4.22 18.15
C GLY A 383 19.23 3.29 16.94
N ASN A 384 18.22 3.40 16.05
CA ASN A 384 18.15 2.60 14.84
C ASN A 384 19.32 2.93 13.90
N SER A 385 20.30 2.02 13.82
CA SER A 385 21.55 2.23 13.07
C SER A 385 21.34 2.43 11.57
N GLU A 386 20.36 1.77 10.98
CA GLU A 386 20.06 1.86 9.55
C GLU A 386 19.44 3.21 9.21
N VAL A 387 18.45 3.65 10.00
CA VAL A 387 17.86 4.98 9.86
C VAL A 387 18.90 6.08 10.10
N ILE A 388 19.77 5.91 11.10
CA ILE A 388 20.87 6.86 11.39
C ILE A 388 21.81 6.97 10.17
N ALA A 389 22.18 5.87 9.53
CA ALA A 389 23.03 5.88 8.35
C ALA A 389 22.38 6.64 7.18
N ASP A 390 21.08 6.40 6.93
CA ASP A 390 20.34 7.10 5.89
C ASP A 390 20.13 8.60 6.21
N VAL A 391 19.87 8.94 7.47
CA VAL A 391 19.76 10.34 7.92
C VAL A 391 21.08 11.09 7.72
N LYS A 392 22.22 10.49 8.03
CA LYS A 392 23.55 11.10 7.77
C LYS A 392 23.77 11.43 6.30
N ARG A 393 23.29 10.58 5.40
CA ARG A 393 23.33 10.84 3.95
C ARG A 393 22.39 11.97 3.52
N LEU A 394 21.18 12.00 4.09
CA LEU A 394 20.12 12.94 3.74
C LEU A 394 20.30 14.31 4.38
N ALA A 395 20.61 14.34 5.67
CA ALA A 395 20.82 15.54 6.46
C ALA A 395 22.25 16.10 6.27
N ALA A 396 22.70 16.20 5.03
CA ALA A 396 24.08 16.52 4.66
C ALA A 396 24.50 17.98 4.99
N PHE A 397 23.60 18.85 5.44
CA PHE A 397 23.88 20.23 5.82
C PHE A 397 24.52 20.37 7.21
N SER A 398 24.54 19.30 8.01
CA SER A 398 25.06 19.31 9.38
C SER A 398 25.69 17.97 9.71
N ASP A 399 26.81 17.99 10.44
CA ASP A 399 27.42 16.78 11.01
C ASP A 399 26.61 16.24 12.21
N LYS A 400 25.71 17.04 12.77
CA LYS A 400 24.84 16.67 13.88
C LYS A 400 23.56 16.05 13.34
N LEU A 401 23.13 14.94 13.95
CA LEU A 401 21.82 14.34 13.68
C LEU A 401 20.71 15.30 14.13
N PRO A 402 19.58 15.36 13.41
CA PRO A 402 18.45 16.22 13.77
C PRO A 402 17.82 15.77 15.09
N ASP A 403 17.59 16.72 15.99
CA ASP A 403 16.95 16.49 17.29
C ASP A 403 15.41 16.60 17.20
N THR A 404 14.90 17.36 16.23
CA THR A 404 13.47 17.61 16.04
C THR A 404 13.01 17.29 14.62
N PRO A 405 11.71 16.94 14.42
CA PRO A 405 11.17 16.75 13.10
C PRO A 405 11.30 17.98 12.20
N GLU A 406 11.19 19.17 12.75
CA GLU A 406 11.33 20.44 12.04
C GLU A 406 12.76 20.66 11.51
N GLU A 407 13.76 20.30 12.28
CA GLU A 407 15.16 20.34 11.83
C GLU A 407 15.39 19.38 10.66
N PHE A 408 14.83 18.18 10.73
CA PHE A 408 14.95 17.21 9.64
C PHE A 408 14.16 17.66 8.41
N CYS A 409 12.92 18.17 8.59
CA CYS A 409 12.14 18.78 7.53
C CYS A 409 12.92 19.88 6.82
N ASN A 410 13.56 20.79 7.56
CA ASN A 410 14.32 21.88 6.95
C ASN A 410 15.39 21.38 5.98
N GLN A 411 15.98 20.23 6.27
CA GLN A 411 17.07 19.69 5.45
C GLN A 411 16.59 18.99 4.18
N ILE A 412 15.47 18.26 4.25
CA ILE A 412 15.04 17.37 3.16
C ILE A 412 13.74 17.81 2.49
N PHE A 413 12.97 18.70 3.10
CA PHE A 413 11.65 19.05 2.61
C PHE A 413 11.56 20.52 2.19
N HIS A 414 11.17 20.73 0.93
CA HIS A 414 11.05 22.02 0.29
C HIS A 414 9.61 22.26 -0.13
N THR A 415 9.11 23.48 0.11
CA THR A 415 7.76 23.87 -0.28
C THR A 415 7.81 25.15 -1.09
N VAL A 416 6.95 25.26 -2.10
CA VAL A 416 6.90 26.40 -3.01
C VAL A 416 5.47 26.88 -3.16
N PHE A 417 5.18 28.13 -2.78
CA PHE A 417 3.94 28.80 -3.16
C PHE A 417 4.14 29.55 -4.48
N MET A 418 3.29 29.29 -5.47
CA MET A 418 3.35 29.88 -6.80
C MET A 418 2.03 30.59 -7.10
N GLY A 419 1.90 31.82 -6.61
CA GLY A 419 0.71 32.63 -6.74
C GLY A 419 0.65 33.44 -8.03
N MET A 420 -0.53 34.00 -8.30
CA MET A 420 -0.77 35.04 -9.30
C MET A 420 -1.44 36.25 -8.65
N ALA A 421 -1.06 37.44 -9.09
CA ALA A 421 -1.51 38.70 -8.43
C ALA A 421 -3.02 38.87 -8.44
N ALA A 422 -3.71 38.45 -9.52
CA ALA A 422 -5.16 38.64 -9.66
C ALA A 422 -6.00 37.42 -9.26
N GLN A 423 -5.40 36.23 -9.12
CA GLN A 423 -6.11 34.98 -8.89
C GLN A 423 -5.92 34.40 -7.49
N SER A 424 -4.74 34.64 -6.87
CA SER A 424 -4.40 34.05 -5.58
C SER A 424 -4.78 34.98 -4.42
N SER A 425 -5.52 34.46 -3.44
CA SER A 425 -5.90 35.22 -2.25
C SER A 425 -4.72 35.37 -1.28
N LYS A 426 -4.78 36.45 -0.47
CA LYS A 426 -3.78 36.68 0.58
C LYS A 426 -3.86 35.62 1.68
N GLU A 427 -5.06 35.17 1.96
CA GLU A 427 -5.39 34.17 2.98
C GLU A 427 -4.77 32.81 2.62
N THR A 428 -4.90 32.38 1.37
CA THR A 428 -4.32 31.11 0.87
C THR A 428 -2.80 31.14 0.91
N ARG A 429 -2.18 32.26 0.48
CA ARG A 429 -0.73 32.46 0.56
C ARG A 429 -0.23 32.45 2.01
N GLN A 430 -0.96 33.11 2.93
CA GLN A 430 -0.58 33.15 4.34
C GLN A 430 -0.67 31.78 4.99
N ARG A 431 -1.77 31.02 4.76
CA ARG A 431 -1.89 29.64 5.24
C ARG A 431 -0.72 28.74 4.79
N ALA A 432 -0.33 28.83 3.51
CA ALA A 432 0.82 28.06 3.00
C ALA A 432 2.11 28.42 3.75
N LYS A 433 2.36 29.70 3.97
CA LYS A 433 3.55 30.19 4.68
C LYS A 433 3.56 29.78 6.15
N ASP A 434 2.42 29.86 6.83
CA ASP A 434 2.32 29.53 8.25
C ASP A 434 2.48 28.02 8.47
N LEU A 435 1.88 27.18 7.60
CA LEU A 435 2.10 25.75 7.62
C LEU A 435 3.58 25.40 7.39
N ALA A 436 4.19 25.98 6.34
CA ALA A 436 5.60 25.73 6.02
C ALA A 436 6.53 26.09 7.20
N SER A 437 6.26 27.22 7.87
CA SER A 437 6.97 27.65 9.08
C SER A 437 6.77 26.66 10.23
N ARG A 438 5.53 26.20 10.46
CA ARG A 438 5.20 25.29 11.57
C ARG A 438 5.86 23.92 11.44
N ILE A 439 5.93 23.37 10.22
CA ILE A 439 6.58 22.08 9.97
C ILE A 439 8.09 22.19 9.74
N GLY A 440 8.62 23.43 9.65
CA GLY A 440 10.04 23.68 9.45
C GLY A 440 10.54 23.48 8.02
N SER A 441 9.69 23.35 7.00
CA SER A 441 10.13 23.17 5.61
C SER A 441 10.89 24.38 5.08
N TYR A 442 11.82 24.16 4.14
CA TYR A 442 12.44 25.26 3.40
C TYR A 442 11.42 25.82 2.40
N HIS A 443 10.86 27.00 2.69
CA HIS A 443 9.76 27.60 1.93
C HIS A 443 10.21 28.69 0.99
N THR A 444 9.70 28.66 -0.24
CA THR A 444 9.85 29.72 -1.23
C THR A 444 8.47 30.25 -1.64
N ASP A 445 8.31 31.56 -1.69
CA ASP A 445 7.07 32.25 -2.08
C ASP A 445 7.34 33.13 -3.31
N MET A 446 6.55 32.96 -4.39
CA MET A 446 6.72 33.71 -5.63
C MET A 446 5.40 33.93 -6.38
N ASN A 447 5.42 34.90 -7.29
CA ASN A 447 4.41 35.09 -8.34
C ASN A 447 4.91 34.56 -9.67
N ILE A 448 4.01 33.93 -10.46
CA ILE A 448 4.30 33.40 -11.78
C ILE A 448 3.71 34.25 -12.92
N ASP A 449 3.28 35.48 -12.63
CA ASP A 449 2.64 36.40 -13.58
C ASP A 449 3.49 36.59 -14.85
N ASP A 450 4.79 36.80 -14.71
CA ASP A 450 5.69 37.02 -15.87
C ASP A 450 5.70 35.79 -16.79
N THR A 451 5.78 34.57 -16.25
CA THR A 451 5.74 33.34 -17.04
C THR A 451 4.39 33.17 -17.75
N PHE A 452 3.30 33.47 -17.06
CA PHE A 452 1.95 33.44 -17.63
C PHE A 452 1.81 34.44 -18.79
N HIS A 453 2.20 35.70 -18.59
CA HIS A 453 2.11 36.73 -19.60
C HIS A 453 3.03 36.44 -20.80
N ALA A 454 4.24 35.97 -20.56
CA ALA A 454 5.15 35.58 -21.65
C ALA A 454 4.52 34.47 -22.50
N THR A 455 3.96 33.42 -21.88
CA THR A 455 3.31 32.30 -22.60
C THR A 455 2.06 32.76 -23.37
N LYS A 456 1.20 33.60 -22.76
CA LYS A 456 0.02 34.20 -23.40
C LYS A 456 0.44 35.02 -24.63
N ASN A 457 1.48 35.85 -24.51
CA ASN A 457 1.98 36.71 -25.56
C ASN A 457 2.52 35.94 -26.77
N LEU A 458 3.12 34.75 -26.58
CA LEU A 458 3.57 33.91 -27.70
C LEU A 458 2.41 33.51 -28.63
N LEU A 459 1.23 33.18 -28.09
CA LEU A 459 0.05 32.92 -28.91
C LEU A 459 -0.39 34.17 -29.64
N THR A 460 -0.46 35.31 -28.94
CA THR A 460 -0.86 36.59 -29.56
C THR A 460 0.10 37.01 -30.69
N GLN A 461 1.39 36.88 -30.50
CA GLN A 461 2.41 37.18 -31.52
C GLN A 461 2.33 36.24 -32.72
N GLY A 462 2.06 34.93 -32.48
CA GLY A 462 2.02 33.94 -33.55
C GLY A 462 0.72 33.95 -34.34
N THR A 463 -0.40 34.41 -33.79
CA THR A 463 -1.72 34.28 -34.41
C THR A 463 -2.49 35.62 -34.54
N GLY A 464 -2.05 36.66 -33.85
CA GLY A 464 -2.80 37.91 -33.74
C GLY A 464 -4.00 37.84 -32.80
N PHE A 465 -4.28 36.67 -32.16
CA PHE A 465 -5.42 36.46 -31.27
C PHE A 465 -5.01 36.58 -29.81
N GLU A 466 -5.70 37.46 -29.07
CA GLU A 466 -5.48 37.64 -27.62
C GLU A 466 -6.60 36.99 -26.80
N PRO A 467 -6.33 35.87 -26.11
CA PRO A 467 -7.32 35.19 -25.28
C PRO A 467 -7.66 35.96 -24.00
N ARG A 468 -8.94 35.89 -23.58
CA ARG A 468 -9.48 36.56 -22.38
C ARG A 468 -10.14 35.58 -21.43
N PHE A 469 -10.08 35.90 -20.15
CA PHE A 469 -10.89 35.17 -19.16
C PHE A 469 -12.37 35.42 -19.38
N LYS A 470 -13.22 34.47 -18.97
CA LYS A 470 -14.67 34.57 -19.08
C LYS A 470 -15.23 35.83 -18.38
N VAL A 471 -14.68 36.15 -17.20
CA VAL A 471 -15.02 37.39 -16.45
C VAL A 471 -14.71 38.68 -17.22
N HIS A 472 -13.84 38.61 -18.24
CA HIS A 472 -13.50 39.71 -19.13
C HIS A 472 -14.06 39.53 -20.55
N GLY A 473 -15.10 38.72 -20.72
CA GLY A 473 -15.81 38.51 -21.98
C GLY A 473 -15.23 37.44 -22.91
N GLY A 474 -14.29 36.64 -22.46
CA GLY A 474 -13.74 35.51 -23.22
C GLY A 474 -14.70 34.31 -23.28
N SER A 475 -14.49 33.44 -24.28
CA SER A 475 -15.21 32.18 -24.41
C SER A 475 -14.77 31.15 -23.34
N VAL A 476 -15.55 30.05 -23.20
CA VAL A 476 -15.20 28.94 -22.32
C VAL A 476 -13.84 28.31 -22.70
N ALA A 477 -13.55 28.22 -24.00
CA ALA A 477 -12.29 27.67 -24.51
C ALA A 477 -11.08 28.56 -24.14
N GLU A 478 -11.24 29.88 -24.28
CA GLU A 478 -10.20 30.85 -23.91
C GLU A 478 -9.93 30.80 -22.38
N ASN A 479 -11.00 30.81 -21.60
CA ASN A 479 -10.92 30.72 -20.13
C ASN A 479 -10.18 29.46 -19.67
N LEU A 480 -10.52 28.29 -20.23
CA LEU A 480 -9.86 27.03 -19.92
C LEU A 480 -8.39 27.02 -20.37
N ALA A 481 -8.07 27.60 -21.52
CA ALA A 481 -6.71 27.71 -22.02
C ALA A 481 -5.83 28.56 -21.07
N LEU A 482 -6.35 29.67 -20.56
CA LEU A 482 -5.65 30.55 -19.62
C LEU A 482 -5.46 29.91 -18.24
N GLN A 483 -6.42 29.14 -17.75
CA GLN A 483 -6.27 28.31 -16.53
C GLN A 483 -5.18 27.24 -16.74
N ASN A 484 -5.21 26.55 -17.87
CA ASN A 484 -4.26 25.48 -18.19
C ASN A 484 -2.81 25.97 -18.32
N ILE A 485 -2.56 27.18 -18.82
CA ILE A 485 -1.22 27.78 -18.82
C ILE A 485 -0.68 27.89 -17.40
N GLN A 486 -1.46 28.44 -16.48
CA GLN A 486 -1.05 28.63 -15.08
C GLN A 486 -0.70 27.30 -14.43
N SER A 487 -1.58 26.29 -14.56
CA SER A 487 -1.40 24.98 -13.96
C SER A 487 -0.14 24.28 -14.46
N ARG A 488 0.12 24.32 -15.80
CA ARG A 488 1.32 23.70 -16.39
C ARG A 488 2.59 24.47 -16.05
N SER A 489 2.55 25.80 -16.03
CA SER A 489 3.70 26.62 -15.62
C SER A 489 4.16 26.29 -14.22
N ARG A 490 3.22 26.06 -13.27
CA ARG A 490 3.55 25.64 -11.91
C ARG A 490 4.33 24.33 -11.90
N MET A 491 3.97 23.35 -12.73
CA MET A 491 4.70 22.09 -12.82
C MET A 491 6.12 22.28 -13.36
N VAL A 492 6.28 23.04 -14.44
CA VAL A 492 7.62 23.32 -15.03
C VAL A 492 8.50 24.01 -13.99
N ILE A 493 7.98 24.99 -13.27
CA ILE A 493 8.71 25.72 -12.22
C ILE A 493 9.04 24.78 -11.05
N ALA A 494 8.11 23.91 -10.64
CA ALA A 494 8.34 22.96 -9.56
C ALA A 494 9.54 22.03 -9.87
N TYR A 495 9.62 21.47 -11.07
CA TYR A 495 10.75 20.64 -11.48
C TYR A 495 12.07 21.44 -11.58
N TYR A 496 12.02 22.66 -12.08
CA TYR A 496 13.20 23.52 -12.12
C TYR A 496 13.74 23.80 -10.71
N TYR A 497 12.84 24.09 -9.76
CA TYR A 497 13.21 24.28 -8.36
C TYR A 497 13.70 22.99 -7.72
N ALA A 498 13.08 21.84 -8.00
CA ALA A 498 13.49 20.55 -7.49
C ALA A 498 14.94 20.20 -7.90
N GLN A 499 15.36 20.58 -9.09
CA GLN A 499 16.74 20.42 -9.54
C GLN A 499 17.70 21.42 -8.93
N MET A 500 17.29 22.67 -8.75
CA MET A 500 18.19 23.76 -8.39
C MET A 500 18.32 24.02 -6.91
N LEU A 501 17.28 23.76 -6.10
CA LEU A 501 17.29 24.11 -4.67
C LEU A 501 18.43 23.46 -3.88
N PRO A 502 18.82 22.18 -4.10
CA PRO A 502 19.99 21.62 -3.43
C PRO A 502 21.27 22.40 -3.73
N THR A 503 21.46 22.87 -4.98
CA THR A 503 22.59 23.70 -5.38
C THR A 503 22.51 25.09 -4.77
N VAL A 504 21.35 25.76 -4.84
CA VAL A 504 21.11 27.08 -4.24
C VAL A 504 21.39 27.06 -2.73
N ARG A 505 21.02 25.98 -2.07
CA ARG A 505 21.28 25.78 -0.63
C ARG A 505 22.69 25.26 -0.33
N GLN A 506 23.53 25.10 -1.33
CA GLN A 506 24.91 24.58 -1.20
C GLN A 506 24.96 23.22 -0.49
N ARG A 507 24.01 22.32 -0.84
CA ARG A 507 23.95 21.01 -0.23
C ARG A 507 25.22 20.21 -0.59
N PRO A 508 25.96 19.67 0.41
CA PRO A 508 27.08 18.77 0.15
C PRO A 508 26.66 17.56 -0.68
N GLY A 509 27.40 17.26 -1.76
CA GLY A 509 27.05 16.19 -2.69
C GLY A 509 25.92 16.51 -3.69
N GLY A 510 25.35 17.72 -3.64
CA GLY A 510 24.30 18.14 -4.59
C GLY A 510 23.04 17.25 -4.55
N GLY A 511 22.60 16.79 -5.72
CA GLY A 511 21.42 15.91 -5.90
C GLY A 511 20.19 16.69 -6.40
N GLY A 512 19.08 15.97 -6.62
CA GLY A 512 17.78 16.52 -6.96
C GLY A 512 16.73 16.15 -5.93
N LEU A 513 15.60 16.84 -5.94
CA LEU A 513 14.45 16.54 -5.10
C LEU A 513 13.39 15.80 -5.93
N LEU A 514 12.61 14.94 -5.31
CA LEU A 514 11.40 14.39 -5.89
C LEU A 514 10.24 15.37 -5.69
N VAL A 515 9.50 15.63 -6.76
CA VAL A 515 8.30 16.48 -6.70
C VAL A 515 7.12 15.61 -6.27
N LEU A 516 6.40 16.05 -5.24
CA LEU A 516 5.20 15.38 -4.76
C LEU A 516 3.93 16.05 -5.30
N GLY A 517 3.05 15.25 -5.87
CA GLY A 517 1.71 15.63 -6.26
C GLY A 517 0.76 15.67 -5.06
N SER A 518 -0.33 16.38 -5.21
CA SER A 518 -1.37 16.53 -4.19
C SER A 518 -2.79 16.44 -4.75
N SER A 519 -3.01 15.65 -5.80
CA SER A 519 -4.36 15.39 -6.30
C SER A 519 -4.97 14.20 -5.56
N ASN A 520 -6.15 14.40 -4.98
CA ASN A 520 -6.89 13.31 -4.33
C ASN A 520 -7.61 12.41 -5.34
N VAL A 521 -8.10 11.25 -4.90
CA VAL A 521 -8.71 10.27 -5.77
C VAL A 521 -10.03 10.74 -6.40
N ASP A 522 -10.81 11.57 -5.74
CA ASP A 522 -12.11 12.03 -6.23
C ASP A 522 -11.95 12.93 -7.45
N GLU A 523 -11.00 13.87 -7.39
CA GLU A 523 -10.63 14.73 -8.51
C GLU A 523 -10.04 13.95 -9.67
N CYS A 524 -9.12 13.04 -9.39
CA CYS A 524 -8.45 12.24 -10.41
C CYS A 524 -9.39 11.29 -11.15
N LEU A 525 -10.34 10.65 -10.45
CA LEU A 525 -11.27 9.73 -11.06
C LEU A 525 -12.20 10.44 -12.06
N ARG A 526 -12.69 11.62 -11.72
CA ARG A 526 -13.49 12.46 -12.59
C ARG A 526 -12.66 13.16 -13.68
N GLY A 527 -11.34 13.33 -13.41
CA GLY A 527 -10.43 14.07 -14.27
C GLY A 527 -10.54 15.59 -14.09
N TYR A 528 -10.86 16.06 -12.88
CA TYR A 528 -10.83 17.48 -12.50
C TYR A 528 -9.38 17.92 -12.23
N LEU A 529 -8.60 17.90 -13.27
CA LEU A 529 -7.19 18.31 -13.29
C LEU A 529 -6.81 18.77 -14.70
N THR A 530 -5.74 19.55 -14.81
CA THR A 530 -5.14 19.88 -16.10
C THR A 530 -4.08 18.82 -16.44
N LYS A 531 -4.17 18.22 -17.63
CA LYS A 531 -3.14 17.26 -18.06
C LYS A 531 -1.77 17.95 -18.08
N TYR A 532 -0.77 17.35 -17.43
CA TYR A 532 0.58 17.87 -17.22
C TYR A 532 0.68 19.07 -16.26
N ASP A 533 -0.21 19.19 -15.31
CA ASP A 533 -0.06 20.07 -14.16
C ASP A 533 0.68 19.37 -12.99
N CYS A 534 0.63 19.93 -11.78
CA CYS A 534 1.27 19.34 -10.61
C CYS A 534 0.74 17.94 -10.22
N SER A 535 -0.34 17.46 -10.87
CA SER A 535 -0.76 16.06 -10.73
C SER A 535 0.15 15.05 -11.44
N SER A 536 1.03 15.53 -12.34
CA SER A 536 2.01 14.72 -13.07
C SER A 536 3.39 14.75 -12.41
N ALA A 537 3.45 14.85 -11.10
CA ALA A 537 4.67 14.85 -10.27
C ALA A 537 5.38 13.47 -10.26
N ASP A 538 6.46 13.32 -9.50
CA ASP A 538 7.18 12.04 -9.40
C ASP A 538 6.38 11.01 -8.59
N LEU A 539 5.78 11.44 -7.47
CA LEU A 539 5.01 10.62 -6.54
C LEU A 539 3.78 11.37 -6.03
N ASN A 540 2.74 10.63 -5.65
CA ASN A 540 1.55 11.21 -5.02
C ASN A 540 1.14 10.43 -3.76
N PRO A 541 1.44 10.91 -2.54
CA PRO A 541 1.12 10.18 -1.31
C PRO A 541 -0.37 10.14 -0.98
N ILE A 542 -1.21 10.97 -1.61
CA ILE A 542 -2.65 11.05 -1.34
C ILE A 542 -3.54 10.64 -2.52
N GLY A 543 -2.95 10.13 -3.62
CA GLY A 543 -3.65 9.91 -4.88
C GLY A 543 -4.72 8.81 -4.85
N SER A 544 -4.79 8.00 -3.82
CA SER A 544 -5.88 7.05 -3.60
C SER A 544 -6.67 7.31 -2.30
N ILE A 545 -6.57 8.52 -1.76
CA ILE A 545 -7.31 8.93 -0.54
C ILE A 545 -8.41 9.92 -0.93
N SER A 546 -9.61 9.70 -0.38
CA SER A 546 -10.76 10.58 -0.64
C SER A 546 -10.62 11.93 0.08
N LYS A 547 -11.26 12.96 -0.46
CA LYS A 547 -11.31 14.29 0.16
C LYS A 547 -11.89 14.25 1.58
N SER A 548 -12.89 13.39 1.81
CA SER A 548 -13.51 13.20 3.12
C SER A 548 -12.54 12.57 4.13
N ASP A 549 -11.75 11.57 3.70
CA ASP A 549 -10.72 10.98 4.54
C ASP A 549 -9.57 11.96 4.82
N LEU A 550 -9.17 12.77 3.82
CA LEU A 550 -8.18 13.83 4.03
C LEU A 550 -8.63 14.87 5.07
N LYS A 551 -9.88 15.29 5.04
CA LYS A 551 -10.44 16.21 6.05
C LYS A 551 -10.38 15.60 7.45
N ARG A 552 -10.76 14.32 7.59
CA ARG A 552 -10.66 13.60 8.88
C ARG A 552 -9.21 13.48 9.36
N PHE A 553 -8.31 13.12 8.45
CA PHE A 553 -6.88 13.04 8.75
C PHE A 553 -6.32 14.39 9.24
N ILE A 554 -6.62 15.49 8.57
CA ILE A 554 -6.14 16.83 9.00
C ILE A 554 -6.73 17.23 10.36
N ALA A 555 -8.01 16.92 10.63
CA ALA A 555 -8.63 17.16 11.93
C ALA A 555 -8.00 16.31 13.06
N TRP A 556 -7.62 15.06 12.76
CA TRP A 556 -6.89 14.22 13.68
C TRP A 556 -5.46 14.73 13.90
N ALA A 557 -4.76 15.09 12.81
CA ALA A 557 -3.38 15.58 12.86
C ALA A 557 -3.27 16.91 13.63
N SER A 558 -4.26 17.80 13.51
CA SER A 558 -4.32 19.06 14.29
C SER A 558 -4.14 18.78 15.78
N LYS A 559 -4.81 17.77 16.31
CA LYS A 559 -4.74 17.39 17.73
C LYS A 559 -3.52 16.52 18.04
N SER A 560 -3.27 15.48 17.24
CA SER A 560 -2.24 14.47 17.53
C SER A 560 -0.82 14.99 17.32
N PHE A 561 -0.62 15.97 16.46
CA PHE A 561 0.66 16.62 16.20
C PHE A 561 0.80 18.00 16.89
N ASP A 562 -0.22 18.42 17.65
CA ASP A 562 -0.28 19.74 18.29
C ASP A 562 -0.06 20.88 17.27
N MET A 563 -0.89 20.89 16.22
CA MET A 563 -0.82 21.83 15.10
C MET A 563 -2.17 22.51 14.83
N PRO A 564 -2.60 23.45 15.69
CA PRO A 564 -3.91 24.13 15.54
C PRO A 564 -4.09 24.86 14.21
N ILE A 565 -3.01 25.27 13.55
CA ILE A 565 -3.05 25.90 12.23
C ILE A 565 -3.76 25.03 11.18
N LEU A 566 -3.79 23.71 11.35
CA LEU A 566 -4.45 22.79 10.44
C LEU A 566 -5.97 22.98 10.39
N ASP A 567 -6.58 23.53 11.43
CA ASP A 567 -8.03 23.77 11.48
C ASP A 567 -8.47 24.82 10.44
N GLU A 568 -7.59 25.76 10.07
CA GLU A 568 -7.86 26.74 9.02
C GLU A 568 -8.06 26.11 7.64
N PHE A 569 -7.37 24.99 7.37
CA PHE A 569 -7.48 24.26 6.11
C PHE A 569 -8.78 23.46 6.00
N ILE A 570 -9.33 23.00 7.13
CA ILE A 570 -10.59 22.25 7.17
C ILE A 570 -11.77 23.14 6.78
N HIS A 571 -11.74 24.38 7.23
CA HIS A 571 -12.82 25.35 7.02
C HIS A 571 -12.68 26.15 5.71
N ALA A 572 -11.54 26.07 5.03
CA ALA A 572 -11.31 26.73 3.77
C ALA A 572 -12.20 26.15 2.64
N ILE A 573 -12.79 27.02 1.84
CA ILE A 573 -13.56 26.60 0.67
C ILE A 573 -12.58 26.02 -0.39
N PRO A 574 -12.83 24.82 -0.90
CA PRO A 574 -11.99 24.24 -1.97
C PRO A 574 -12.07 25.09 -3.25
N THR A 575 -10.93 25.54 -3.72
CA THR A 575 -10.81 26.36 -4.93
C THR A 575 -9.44 26.17 -5.57
N ALA A 576 -9.40 26.11 -6.90
CA ALA A 576 -8.17 26.04 -7.67
C ALA A 576 -7.48 27.41 -7.87
N GLU A 577 -8.16 28.53 -7.58
CA GLU A 577 -7.67 29.92 -7.74
C GLU A 577 -7.00 30.17 -9.11
N LEU A 578 -7.64 29.71 -10.19
CA LEU A 578 -7.14 29.84 -11.56
C LEU A 578 -7.84 30.94 -12.37
N GLU A 579 -8.96 31.45 -11.85
CA GLU A 579 -9.71 32.57 -12.43
C GLU A 579 -9.52 33.83 -11.60
N PRO A 580 -9.57 35.03 -12.24
CA PRO A 580 -9.47 36.29 -11.50
C PRO A 580 -10.57 36.44 -10.45
N ILE A 581 -10.18 36.79 -9.23
CA ILE A 581 -11.11 37.09 -8.12
C ILE A 581 -11.77 38.46 -8.39
N THR A 582 -13.10 38.49 -8.33
CA THR A 582 -13.87 39.73 -8.46
C THR A 582 -14.79 39.95 -7.24
N GLU A 583 -15.37 41.13 -7.08
CA GLU A 583 -16.31 41.42 -5.97
C GLU A 583 -17.54 40.47 -5.96
N THR A 584 -17.91 39.90 -7.10
CA THR A 584 -19.13 39.10 -7.28
C THR A 584 -18.85 37.62 -7.57
N TYR A 585 -17.58 37.21 -7.75
CA TYR A 585 -17.23 35.87 -8.15
C TYR A 585 -15.97 35.36 -7.46
N VAL A 586 -16.12 34.19 -6.82
CA VAL A 586 -15.02 33.39 -6.29
C VAL A 586 -15.19 31.95 -6.86
N GLN A 587 -14.15 31.42 -7.44
CA GLN A 587 -14.15 30.07 -7.99
C GLN A 587 -14.40 29.03 -6.86
N SER A 588 -15.24 28.03 -7.13
CA SER A 588 -15.48 26.90 -6.22
C SER A 588 -15.45 25.60 -7.00
N ASP A 589 -14.65 24.65 -6.56
CA ASP A 589 -14.47 23.36 -7.22
C ASP A 589 -15.78 22.59 -7.32
N GLU A 590 -16.59 22.54 -6.27
CA GLU A 590 -17.88 21.82 -6.29
C GLU A 590 -18.90 22.47 -7.25
N ALA A 591 -18.90 23.80 -7.35
CA ALA A 591 -19.74 24.51 -8.31
C ALA A 591 -19.32 24.23 -9.75
N ASP A 592 -18.02 24.28 -10.03
CA ASP A 592 -17.45 23.98 -11.36
C ASP A 592 -17.68 22.51 -11.76
N MET A 593 -17.50 21.60 -10.83
CA MET A 593 -17.78 20.18 -11.05
C MET A 593 -19.27 19.89 -11.18
N GLY A 594 -20.14 20.68 -10.52
CA GLY A 594 -21.58 20.40 -10.37
C GLY A 594 -21.87 19.14 -9.56
N MET A 595 -20.98 18.82 -8.63
CA MET A 595 -21.03 17.67 -7.71
C MET A 595 -20.26 18.00 -6.45
N THR A 596 -20.74 17.51 -5.30
CA THR A 596 -20.00 17.61 -4.05
C THR A 596 -18.90 16.54 -4.00
N TYR A 597 -17.89 16.73 -3.15
CA TYR A 597 -16.85 15.72 -2.93
C TYR A 597 -17.41 14.43 -2.32
N ASP A 598 -18.43 14.52 -1.48
CA ASP A 598 -19.10 13.32 -0.92
C ASP A 598 -19.81 12.52 -2.02
N GLU A 599 -20.45 13.20 -2.97
CA GLU A 599 -21.04 12.55 -4.17
C GLU A 599 -19.97 11.88 -5.03
N LEU A 600 -18.84 12.56 -5.28
CA LEU A 600 -17.71 12.01 -6.05
C LEU A 600 -17.12 10.77 -5.38
N SER A 601 -16.87 10.83 -4.08
CA SER A 601 -16.37 9.70 -3.30
C SER A 601 -17.33 8.50 -3.38
N ARG A 602 -18.65 8.76 -3.30
CA ARG A 602 -19.65 7.72 -3.47
C ARG A 602 -19.67 7.12 -4.88
N PHE A 603 -19.60 7.95 -5.91
CA PHE A 603 -19.48 7.48 -7.31
C PHE A 603 -18.22 6.64 -7.50
N GLY A 604 -17.09 7.06 -6.94
CA GLY A 604 -15.81 6.33 -6.97
C GLY A 604 -15.94 4.94 -6.37
N SER A 605 -16.47 4.84 -5.16
CA SER A 605 -16.72 3.57 -4.47
C SER A 605 -17.65 2.65 -5.30
N LEU A 606 -18.79 3.16 -5.78
CA LEU A 606 -19.71 2.39 -6.58
C LEU A 606 -19.10 1.94 -7.90
N ARG A 607 -18.29 2.78 -8.54
CA ARG A 607 -17.63 2.47 -9.82
C ARG A 607 -16.50 1.47 -9.67
N LYS A 608 -15.64 1.63 -8.67
CA LYS A 608 -14.37 0.92 -8.55
C LYS A 608 -14.46 -0.31 -7.64
N GLN A 609 -15.02 -0.16 -6.47
CA GLN A 609 -15.16 -1.25 -5.50
C GLN A 609 -16.38 -2.13 -5.83
N ASN A 610 -17.55 -1.53 -6.05
CA ASN A 610 -18.79 -2.26 -6.41
C ASN A 610 -18.88 -2.61 -7.90
N LYS A 611 -17.97 -2.09 -8.75
CA LYS A 611 -17.87 -2.38 -10.20
C LYS A 611 -19.13 -2.05 -11.00
N LEU A 612 -19.94 -1.06 -10.54
CA LEU A 612 -21.20 -0.71 -11.19
C LEU A 612 -21.01 0.17 -12.44
N GLY A 613 -21.77 -0.14 -13.47
CA GLY A 613 -22.01 0.74 -14.63
C GLY A 613 -23.08 1.80 -14.34
N PRO A 614 -23.40 2.69 -15.31
CA PRO A 614 -24.31 3.82 -15.06
C PRO A 614 -25.69 3.41 -14.56
N TYR A 615 -26.30 2.39 -15.17
CA TYR A 615 -27.63 1.96 -14.78
C TYR A 615 -27.67 1.30 -13.40
N GLY A 616 -26.70 0.43 -13.09
CA GLY A 616 -26.58 -0.18 -11.76
C GLY A 616 -26.32 0.86 -10.67
N MET A 617 -25.46 1.84 -10.94
CA MET A 617 -25.18 2.96 -10.03
C MET A 617 -26.45 3.80 -9.78
N PHE A 618 -27.20 4.14 -10.82
CA PHE A 618 -28.47 4.86 -10.70
C PHE A 618 -29.49 4.11 -9.81
N LEU A 619 -29.67 2.80 -10.05
CA LEU A 619 -30.58 1.99 -9.22
C LEU A 619 -30.16 1.95 -7.75
N ARG A 620 -28.85 1.85 -7.49
CA ARG A 620 -28.32 1.85 -6.12
C ARG A 620 -28.57 3.20 -5.43
N LEU A 621 -28.28 4.29 -6.12
CA LEU A 621 -28.44 5.64 -5.57
C LEU A 621 -29.91 6.06 -5.39
N LEU A 622 -30.87 5.50 -6.16
CA LEU A 622 -32.29 5.69 -5.88
C LEU A 622 -32.66 5.26 -4.46
N ASN A 623 -32.07 4.18 -3.96
CA ASN A 623 -32.33 3.71 -2.61
C ASN A 623 -31.59 4.53 -1.54
N GLU A 624 -30.42 5.08 -1.86
CA GLU A 624 -29.58 5.81 -0.90
C GLU A 624 -29.96 7.30 -0.83
N TRP A 625 -30.20 7.93 -1.98
CA TRP A 625 -30.41 9.37 -2.10
C TRP A 625 -31.87 9.76 -2.39
N GLY A 626 -32.69 8.80 -2.81
CA GLY A 626 -34.10 9.04 -3.09
C GLY A 626 -34.97 8.96 -1.84
N GLY A 627 -36.18 9.54 -1.87
CA GLY A 627 -37.15 9.50 -0.78
C GLY A 627 -37.79 10.86 -0.53
N GLU A 628 -38.67 10.90 0.45
CA GLU A 628 -39.36 12.15 0.84
C GLU A 628 -38.39 13.16 1.44
N GLY A 629 -38.35 14.37 0.89
CA GLY A 629 -37.40 15.43 1.29
C GLY A 629 -35.97 15.24 0.78
N LYS A 630 -35.73 14.26 -0.13
CA LYS A 630 -34.44 13.98 -0.76
C LYS A 630 -34.51 14.22 -2.27
N LEU A 631 -33.45 13.77 -3.00
CA LEU A 631 -33.37 13.97 -4.44
C LEU A 631 -34.46 13.17 -5.20
N SER A 632 -34.99 13.79 -6.23
CA SER A 632 -35.91 13.14 -7.17
C SER A 632 -35.16 12.11 -8.06
N PRO A 633 -35.86 11.12 -8.64
CA PRO A 633 -35.24 10.20 -9.58
C PRO A 633 -34.55 10.89 -10.77
N ARG A 634 -35.07 12.04 -11.21
CA ARG A 634 -34.49 12.84 -12.31
C ARG A 634 -33.15 13.45 -11.89
N GLU A 635 -33.10 14.09 -10.73
CA GLU A 635 -31.86 14.70 -10.21
C GLU A 635 -30.77 13.65 -10.03
N ILE A 636 -31.11 12.46 -9.49
CA ILE A 636 -30.14 11.36 -9.34
C ILE A 636 -29.64 10.89 -10.72
N ALA A 637 -30.55 10.75 -11.70
CA ALA A 637 -30.19 10.36 -13.06
C ALA A 637 -29.22 11.37 -13.70
N ASP A 638 -29.50 12.66 -13.57
CA ASP A 638 -28.68 13.72 -14.15
C ASP A 638 -27.29 13.76 -13.52
N LYS A 639 -27.17 13.56 -12.19
CA LYS A 639 -25.89 13.46 -11.51
C LYS A 639 -25.08 12.25 -11.96
N VAL A 640 -25.69 11.06 -12.07
CA VAL A 640 -25.02 9.84 -12.55
C VAL A 640 -24.52 10.03 -13.99
N LYS A 641 -25.38 10.53 -14.88
CA LYS A 641 -25.01 10.79 -16.28
C LYS A 641 -23.88 11.81 -16.39
N ARG A 642 -23.93 12.89 -15.60
CA ARG A 642 -22.88 13.90 -15.54
C ARG A 642 -21.55 13.31 -15.08
N PHE A 643 -21.54 12.46 -14.05
CA PHE A 643 -20.33 11.78 -13.60
C PHE A 643 -19.73 10.93 -14.75
N PHE A 644 -20.50 10.07 -15.39
CA PHE A 644 -20.02 9.22 -16.47
C PHE A 644 -19.61 10.00 -17.73
N PHE A 645 -20.25 11.13 -18.02
CA PHE A 645 -19.81 12.02 -19.09
C PHE A 645 -18.38 12.52 -18.86
N PHE A 646 -18.10 13.08 -17.68
CA PHE A 646 -16.76 13.59 -17.37
C PHE A 646 -15.74 12.46 -17.20
N TYR A 647 -16.12 11.33 -16.62
CA TYR A 647 -15.29 10.14 -16.58
C TYR A 647 -14.85 9.71 -17.99
N SER A 648 -15.77 9.74 -18.96
CA SER A 648 -15.49 9.37 -20.35
C SER A 648 -14.52 10.31 -21.04
N ILE A 649 -14.84 11.60 -21.06
CA ILE A 649 -14.05 12.60 -21.83
C ILE A 649 -12.69 12.88 -21.21
N ASN A 650 -12.51 12.65 -19.91
CA ASN A 650 -11.28 12.91 -19.18
C ASN A 650 -10.43 11.65 -18.95
N ARG A 651 -10.91 10.46 -19.32
CA ARG A 651 -10.19 9.21 -19.06
C ARG A 651 -8.75 9.21 -19.57
N HIS A 652 -8.48 9.87 -20.70
CA HIS A 652 -7.13 10.02 -21.25
C HIS A 652 -6.15 10.73 -20.30
N LYS A 653 -6.60 11.50 -19.31
CA LYS A 653 -5.74 12.20 -18.36
C LYS A 653 -5.03 11.24 -17.41
N SER A 654 -5.58 10.05 -17.17
CA SER A 654 -4.92 9.03 -16.33
C SER A 654 -3.62 8.48 -16.94
N THR A 655 -3.35 8.72 -18.24
CA THR A 655 -2.07 8.32 -18.88
C THR A 655 -0.85 9.06 -18.36
N VAL A 656 -1.04 10.19 -17.69
CA VAL A 656 0.02 10.97 -17.04
C VAL A 656 -0.05 10.85 -15.52
N GLY A 657 -0.82 9.88 -15.02
CA GLY A 657 -0.91 9.55 -13.62
C GLY A 657 0.46 9.12 -13.08
N THR A 658 0.78 9.65 -11.94
CA THR A 658 2.03 9.40 -11.22
C THR A 658 1.82 8.25 -10.25
N PRO A 659 2.87 7.49 -9.86
CA PRO A 659 2.73 6.48 -8.80
C PRO A 659 2.10 7.09 -7.57
N ALA A 660 0.89 6.59 -7.25
CA ALA A 660 0.11 7.06 -6.12
C ALA A 660 0.11 6.00 -5.02
N TYR A 661 0.34 6.42 -3.77
CA TYR A 661 0.25 5.52 -2.63
C TYR A 661 -1.09 4.78 -2.63
N HIS A 662 -1.05 3.46 -2.53
CA HIS A 662 -2.24 2.63 -2.56
C HIS A 662 -2.90 2.57 -1.17
N ALA A 663 -3.87 3.42 -0.93
CA ALA A 663 -4.70 3.41 0.29
C ALA A 663 -6.07 2.77 0.08
N GLU A 664 -6.60 2.78 -1.16
CA GLU A 664 -7.92 2.27 -1.52
C GLU A 664 -7.86 1.45 -2.83
N SER A 665 -8.94 0.73 -3.15
CA SER A 665 -9.05 -0.11 -4.35
C SER A 665 -9.03 0.65 -5.68
N TYR A 666 -8.73 1.93 -5.70
CA TYR A 666 -8.54 2.77 -6.86
C TYR A 666 -7.59 3.94 -6.55
N SER A 667 -6.99 4.51 -7.59
CA SER A 667 -6.04 5.60 -7.44
C SER A 667 -5.96 6.43 -8.72
N GLN A 668 -5.14 7.47 -8.70
CA GLN A 668 -4.87 8.33 -9.85
C GLN A 668 -4.33 7.54 -11.06
N ASP A 669 -3.53 6.52 -10.82
CA ASP A 669 -2.92 5.66 -11.83
C ASP A 669 -3.67 4.31 -12.00
N ASP A 670 -5.00 4.34 -11.88
CA ASP A 670 -5.86 3.15 -11.92
C ASP A 670 -5.77 2.33 -13.22
N HIS A 671 -5.29 2.94 -14.31
CA HIS A 671 -5.03 2.25 -15.57
C HIS A 671 -4.00 1.11 -15.45
N ARG A 672 -3.24 1.04 -14.36
CA ARG A 672 -2.23 0.00 -14.10
C ARG A 672 -2.85 -1.26 -13.50
N PHE A 673 -3.95 -1.16 -12.81
CA PHE A 673 -4.62 -2.28 -12.14
C PHE A 673 -6.13 -2.37 -12.37
N ASP A 674 -6.78 -1.32 -12.86
CA ASP A 674 -8.17 -1.32 -13.31
C ASP A 674 -8.22 -1.10 -14.82
N LEU A 675 -8.12 -2.19 -15.58
CA LEU A 675 -7.94 -2.17 -17.01
C LEU A 675 -9.24 -1.77 -17.73
N ARG A 676 -9.38 -0.47 -17.97
CA ARG A 676 -10.48 0.13 -18.72
C ARG A 676 -9.93 0.98 -19.87
N PRO A 677 -10.63 1.07 -21.00
CA PRO A 677 -10.16 1.86 -22.14
C PRO A 677 -10.03 3.34 -21.78
N PHE A 678 -9.15 4.05 -22.47
CA PHE A 678 -9.02 5.51 -22.35
C PHE A 678 -10.02 6.25 -23.20
N LEU A 679 -10.41 5.67 -24.33
CA LEU A 679 -11.38 6.27 -25.26
C LEU A 679 -12.76 5.68 -25.04
N TYR A 680 -13.67 6.52 -24.58
CA TYR A 680 -15.09 6.23 -24.50
C TYR A 680 -15.88 7.16 -25.42
N PRO A 681 -17.09 6.76 -25.89
CA PRO A 681 -18.04 7.72 -26.42
C PRO A 681 -18.35 8.82 -25.38
N PRO A 682 -18.60 10.07 -25.78
CA PRO A 682 -18.90 11.16 -24.83
C PRO A 682 -20.09 10.89 -23.93
N THR A 683 -21.06 10.10 -24.42
CA THR A 683 -22.23 9.65 -23.65
C THR A 683 -21.96 8.37 -22.86
N PHE A 684 -20.71 7.94 -22.73
CA PHE A 684 -20.28 6.68 -22.15
C PHE A 684 -20.89 5.49 -22.88
N GLU A 685 -22.09 5.06 -22.48
CA GLU A 685 -22.84 3.96 -23.08
C GLU A 685 -24.30 4.36 -23.25
N SER A 686 -24.75 4.49 -24.50
CA SER A 686 -26.07 4.99 -24.81
C SER A 686 -27.22 4.09 -24.29
N TRP A 687 -27.01 2.77 -24.24
CA TRP A 687 -27.99 1.83 -23.70
C TRP A 687 -28.30 2.10 -22.22
N SER A 688 -27.25 2.22 -21.38
CA SER A 688 -27.42 2.50 -19.95
C SER A 688 -28.12 3.83 -19.70
N PHE A 689 -27.80 4.88 -20.45
CA PHE A 689 -28.45 6.18 -20.33
C PHE A 689 -29.92 6.12 -20.73
N LYS A 690 -30.23 5.41 -21.81
CA LYS A 690 -31.61 5.17 -22.23
C LYS A 690 -32.39 4.40 -21.16
N LYS A 691 -31.80 3.37 -20.56
CA LYS A 691 -32.44 2.59 -19.49
C LYS A 691 -32.70 3.43 -18.24
N ILE A 692 -31.79 4.33 -17.91
CA ILE A 692 -32.01 5.30 -16.84
C ILE A 692 -33.22 6.17 -17.12
N ASP A 693 -33.32 6.74 -18.34
CA ASP A 693 -34.45 7.60 -18.75
C ASP A 693 -35.79 6.86 -18.73
N GLU A 694 -35.82 5.63 -19.27
CA GLU A 694 -37.02 4.78 -19.24
C GLU A 694 -37.45 4.51 -17.77
N ARG A 695 -36.50 4.25 -16.87
CA ARG A 695 -36.82 3.99 -15.47
C ARG A 695 -37.29 5.25 -14.76
N VAL A 696 -36.66 6.39 -15.00
CA VAL A 696 -37.07 7.68 -14.43
C VAL A 696 -38.52 7.99 -14.84
N ALA A 697 -38.84 7.90 -16.12
CA ALA A 697 -40.22 8.15 -16.62
C ALA A 697 -41.24 7.20 -15.96
N SER A 698 -40.88 5.95 -15.73
CA SER A 698 -41.75 4.99 -15.02
C SER A 698 -41.97 5.37 -13.57
N LEU A 699 -40.92 5.84 -12.87
CA LEU A 699 -41.00 6.25 -11.47
C LEU A 699 -41.78 7.54 -11.31
N GLU A 700 -41.57 8.53 -12.17
CA GLU A 700 -42.31 9.80 -12.18
C GLU A 700 -43.83 9.53 -12.34
N LYS A 701 -44.25 8.70 -13.31
CA LYS A 701 -45.64 8.28 -13.48
C LYS A 701 -46.24 7.56 -12.25
N ALA A 702 -45.45 6.75 -11.58
CA ALA A 702 -45.85 6.06 -10.34
C ALA A 702 -46.05 7.04 -9.18
N LEU A 703 -45.18 8.04 -9.04
CA LEU A 703 -45.28 9.09 -8.03
C LEU A 703 -46.53 9.98 -8.26
N GLU A 704 -46.79 10.41 -9.52
CA GLU A 704 -47.98 11.17 -9.88
C GLU A 704 -49.29 10.38 -9.53
N ARG A 705 -49.33 9.09 -9.82
CA ARG A 705 -50.49 8.23 -9.46
C ARG A 705 -50.68 8.10 -7.96
N LYS A 706 -49.58 8.08 -7.19
CA LYS A 706 -49.65 8.02 -5.72
C LYS A 706 -50.15 9.35 -5.15
N GLN A 707 -49.69 10.48 -5.68
CA GLN A 707 -50.16 11.82 -5.26
C GLN A 707 -51.65 12.04 -5.66
N ALA A 708 -52.08 11.56 -6.80
CA ALA A 708 -53.47 11.66 -7.21
C ALA A 708 -54.45 10.76 -6.41
N LYS A 709 -53.91 9.81 -5.63
CA LYS A 709 -54.69 8.92 -4.77
C LYS A 709 -54.68 9.32 -3.28
N ALA A 710 -53.74 10.19 -2.88
CA ALA A 710 -53.66 10.78 -1.56
C ALA A 710 -54.46 12.09 -1.49
#